data_ace00a23d213368aa7c0659d20233fe4
#
_entry.id   ace00a23d213368aa7c0659d20233fe4
#
_cell.length_a   1.000
_cell.length_b   1.000
_cell.length_c   1.000
_cell.angle_alpha   90.00
_cell.angle_beta   90.00
_cell.angle_gamma   90.00
#
_symmetry.space_group_name_H-M   'P 1'
#
loop_
_entity.id
_entity.type
_entity.pdbx_description
1 polymer ?
#
loop_
_entity_poly.entity_id
_entity_poly.type
_entity_poly.pdbx_seq_one_letter_code
_entity_poly.pdbx_strand_id
1 'polypeptide(L)'
;MDYNFNEIEAKWQKYWVENQTFKASETTEKPKYYVLDMFPYPSGAGLHVGHPLGYIASDIYARYKRHQGFNVLHPQGYDSFGLPAEQYAIQTGQHPAITTETNIATYRKQLDKIGFSFDWSREVRTSSPEYYKWTQWIFIQLFESWYNLDTDKAEDIKSLITIFKKEGNANVSAAADEEIAIFSAEDWKAFSKEEQEAILLQYRLTFLSETEVNWCPVLGTVLANDEIVNGVSERGGHPVVRKKMKQWSMRISAYSQRLLDGLEKIDWPQPLKDSQTNWIGRSQGASVSFPILTFPEGKGTQKDSENNNPGYMTGGSNSYLLLEKAREMRANPTEAEAVLWKALKGKKAGTKFRQQHLISDYIVDFVCLSRKLIIEVDGKIHDYQLEKDSERTKELEVAGFKVIRFKNEEVIGDLEQVLSKIEKELSNQASELLKLEKNISTTFPLERVGDRIEVFTTRPDTIFGVTFMTLAPEHELVSKITTDAQKEAVEAYIEATAKRSERDRMADVKTISGAFTGAYAKHPFTGEKIQIWIGDYVLASYGTGAVMAVPCGDQRDWDFANHFGIQIKNIFEGVDVSEAACEDKTAKIANSEFLSGLTVKKATKLAIYEMEKQGFGKGKINYRLRDAVFSRQRYWGEPFPVYYKEGMPQMIDAKHLPIVLPKVEKYLPTEDGKPPLGNADVWAWDCETSKVVGVDKINNTTVFPLELNTMPGWAGSSWYFNRYMDPSNEGEFVSKKAVDYWQDIDLYIGGSEHATGHLLYARFWQKFLFDKGHLPVDEFSKKLINQGMILGTSAFVYRVEGTDQFVSKGLIGEQKVQAIHADVSLVNSSDELDVEGFKNHPLNKDFVDAEFVLEEGKYLVGREVEKMSKSKYNVVNPDTICEEYGADSLRL
;
A
#
# COMPACT_ATOMS: atom_id res chain seq x y z
N MET A 1 -21.72 -12.64 56.06
CA MET A 1 -21.13 -13.38 54.88
C MET A 1 -20.14 -12.44 54.28
N ASP A 2 -18.88 -12.79 54.33
CA ASP A 2 -17.87 -12.00 53.64
C ASP A 2 -18.05 -12.20 52.13
N TYR A 3 -17.98 -11.13 51.36
CA TYR A 3 -18.09 -11.17 49.92
C TYR A 3 -16.80 -11.79 49.36
N ASN A 4 -16.89 -13.06 48.94
CA ASN A 4 -15.77 -13.79 48.33
C ASN A 4 -15.90 -13.76 46.79
N PHE A 5 -15.31 -12.74 46.17
CA PHE A 5 -15.37 -12.57 44.73
C PHE A 5 -14.72 -13.75 43.99
N ASN A 6 -13.63 -14.33 44.52
CA ASN A 6 -12.97 -15.47 43.87
C ASN A 6 -13.88 -16.69 43.70
N GLU A 7 -14.67 -17.03 44.72
CA GLU A 7 -15.62 -18.15 44.65
C GLU A 7 -16.78 -17.87 43.71
N ILE A 8 -17.28 -16.65 43.71
CA ILE A 8 -18.41 -16.22 42.86
C ILE A 8 -17.97 -16.24 41.38
N GLU A 9 -16.82 -15.63 41.06
CA GLU A 9 -16.27 -15.57 39.72
C GLU A 9 -15.98 -16.98 39.16
N ALA A 10 -15.28 -17.83 39.91
CA ALA A 10 -14.99 -19.20 39.55
C ALA A 10 -16.26 -20.03 39.27
N LYS A 11 -17.32 -19.87 40.11
CA LYS A 11 -18.60 -20.52 39.89
C LYS A 11 -19.22 -20.16 38.55
N TRP A 12 -19.26 -18.86 38.22
CA TRP A 12 -19.94 -18.40 37.01
C TRP A 12 -19.11 -18.67 35.78
N GLN A 13 -17.81 -18.55 35.82
CA GLN A 13 -16.89 -18.93 34.72
C GLN A 13 -17.07 -20.41 34.38
N LYS A 14 -17.10 -21.29 35.38
CA LYS A 14 -17.38 -22.72 35.17
C LYS A 14 -18.75 -22.95 34.54
N TYR A 15 -19.79 -22.29 35.04
CA TYR A 15 -21.16 -22.41 34.50
C TYR A 15 -21.22 -22.00 33.02
N TRP A 16 -20.56 -20.90 32.65
CA TRP A 16 -20.57 -20.42 31.26
C TRP A 16 -19.89 -21.39 30.30
N VAL A 17 -18.78 -22.01 30.72
CA VAL A 17 -18.05 -23.01 29.92
C VAL A 17 -18.91 -24.27 29.74
N GLU A 18 -19.44 -24.82 30.84
CA GLU A 18 -20.22 -26.07 30.82
C GLU A 18 -21.52 -25.95 30.01
N ASN A 19 -22.14 -24.77 30.03
CA ASN A 19 -23.39 -24.51 29.32
C ASN A 19 -23.22 -23.86 27.96
N GLN A 20 -21.98 -23.60 27.50
CA GLN A 20 -21.68 -22.88 26.25
C GLN A 20 -22.51 -21.60 26.11
N THR A 21 -22.65 -20.82 27.22
CA THR A 21 -23.59 -19.71 27.39
C THR A 21 -23.47 -18.66 26.29
N PHE A 22 -22.27 -18.47 25.75
CA PHE A 22 -21.99 -17.39 24.79
C PHE A 22 -21.86 -17.88 23.35
N LYS A 23 -22.14 -19.15 23.10
CA LYS A 23 -22.05 -19.73 21.75
C LYS A 23 -23.09 -19.08 20.81
N ALA A 24 -22.62 -18.58 19.65
CA ALA A 24 -23.49 -18.06 18.62
C ALA A 24 -24.25 -19.21 17.92
N SER A 25 -25.53 -18.98 17.61
CA SER A 25 -26.36 -20.00 16.94
C SER A 25 -26.09 -20.02 15.43
N GLU A 26 -25.99 -21.23 14.87
CA GLU A 26 -25.89 -21.46 13.43
C GLU A 26 -27.24 -21.40 12.71
N THR A 27 -28.32 -21.59 13.46
CA THR A 27 -29.67 -21.64 12.93
C THR A 27 -30.60 -20.82 13.82
N THR A 28 -30.88 -19.58 13.42
CA THR A 28 -31.72 -18.67 14.17
C THR A 28 -32.35 -17.62 13.25
N GLU A 29 -33.56 -17.17 13.61
CA GLU A 29 -34.23 -16.02 12.98
C GLU A 29 -33.89 -14.69 13.71
N LYS A 30 -33.13 -14.77 14.81
CA LYS A 30 -32.69 -13.55 15.53
C LYS A 30 -31.83 -12.66 14.64
N PRO A 31 -31.94 -11.34 14.76
CA PRO A 31 -31.02 -10.44 14.08
C PRO A 31 -29.61 -10.70 14.55
N LYS A 32 -28.65 -10.65 13.64
CA LYS A 32 -27.24 -10.85 13.93
C LYS A 32 -26.63 -9.59 14.58
N TYR A 33 -25.64 -9.78 15.43
CA TYR A 33 -24.72 -8.72 15.84
C TYR A 33 -23.32 -9.30 15.98
N TYR A 34 -22.41 -8.84 15.13
CA TYR A 34 -21.03 -9.29 15.12
C TYR A 34 -20.14 -8.26 15.82
N VAL A 35 -19.64 -8.60 17.01
CA VAL A 35 -18.65 -7.81 17.77
C VAL A 35 -17.31 -8.49 17.66
N LEU A 36 -16.28 -7.75 17.35
CA LEU A 36 -14.93 -8.31 17.22
C LEU A 36 -13.88 -7.36 17.81
N ASP A 37 -12.94 -7.95 18.54
CA ASP A 37 -11.70 -7.31 18.94
C ASP A 37 -10.57 -7.73 18.00
N MET A 38 -9.56 -6.87 17.83
CA MET A 38 -8.31 -7.33 17.23
C MET A 38 -7.71 -8.40 18.11
N PHE A 39 -7.52 -9.60 17.56
CA PHE A 39 -7.00 -10.73 18.32
C PHE A 39 -5.53 -10.54 18.74
N PRO A 40 -5.12 -11.05 19.90
CA PRO A 40 -3.80 -10.80 20.42
C PRO A 40 -2.73 -11.61 19.68
N TYR A 41 -1.54 -11.03 19.65
CA TYR A 41 -0.31 -11.74 19.31
C TYR A 41 0.26 -12.36 20.60
N PRO A 42 0.37 -13.70 20.74
CA PRO A 42 0.79 -14.36 21.99
C PRO A 42 2.31 -14.26 22.20
N SER A 43 2.83 -13.03 22.35
CA SER A 43 4.25 -12.75 22.61
C SER A 43 4.53 -12.72 24.11
N GLY A 44 5.53 -13.51 24.55
CA GLY A 44 5.95 -13.59 25.94
C GLY A 44 4.90 -14.20 26.88
N ALA A 45 5.17 -14.16 28.18
CA ALA A 45 4.53 -14.98 29.20
C ALA A 45 3.14 -14.51 29.69
N GLY A 46 2.31 -13.92 28.88
CA GLY A 46 0.94 -13.56 29.25
C GLY A 46 0.51 -12.15 28.81
N LEU A 47 -0.73 -11.79 29.15
CA LEU A 47 -1.30 -10.45 28.91
C LEU A 47 -0.73 -9.42 29.89
N HIS A 48 -0.79 -8.16 29.53
CA HIS A 48 -0.73 -7.03 30.48
C HIS A 48 -2.07 -6.30 30.50
N VAL A 49 -2.33 -5.46 31.51
CA VAL A 49 -3.62 -4.76 31.70
C VAL A 49 -4.04 -3.86 30.51
N GLY A 50 -3.14 -3.55 29.58
CA GLY A 50 -3.47 -2.83 28.36
C GLY A 50 -4.29 -3.64 27.33
N HIS A 51 -4.14 -4.97 27.29
CA HIS A 51 -4.89 -5.82 26.38
C HIS A 51 -6.39 -5.88 26.72
N PRO A 52 -6.80 -6.10 27.99
CA PRO A 52 -8.21 -6.17 28.35
C PRO A 52 -9.01 -4.90 28.09
N LEU A 53 -8.38 -3.74 27.91
CA LEU A 53 -9.09 -2.47 27.78
C LEU A 53 -10.15 -2.49 26.64
N GLY A 54 -9.74 -2.92 25.43
CA GLY A 54 -10.65 -3.10 24.31
C GLY A 54 -11.65 -4.23 24.57
N TYR A 55 -11.15 -5.37 25.07
CA TYR A 55 -11.95 -6.58 25.31
C TYR A 55 -13.06 -6.37 26.34
N ILE A 56 -12.84 -5.53 27.35
CA ILE A 56 -13.88 -5.17 28.34
C ILE A 56 -15.00 -4.40 27.66
N ALA A 57 -14.67 -3.42 26.83
CA ALA A 57 -15.67 -2.63 26.11
C ALA A 57 -16.52 -3.48 25.17
N SER A 58 -15.88 -4.34 24.38
CA SER A 58 -16.56 -5.25 23.46
C SER A 58 -17.45 -6.26 24.20
N ASP A 59 -16.94 -6.81 25.31
CA ASP A 59 -17.66 -7.78 26.14
C ASP A 59 -18.94 -7.20 26.76
N ILE A 60 -18.83 -6.00 27.32
CA ILE A 60 -20.00 -5.29 27.88
C ILE A 60 -21.04 -5.09 26.78
N TYR A 61 -20.60 -4.65 25.60
CA TYR A 61 -21.50 -4.39 24.48
C TYR A 61 -22.10 -5.68 23.89
N ALA A 62 -21.31 -6.75 23.80
CA ALA A 62 -21.78 -8.06 23.37
C ALA A 62 -22.86 -8.62 24.31
N ARG A 63 -22.66 -8.51 25.64
CA ARG A 63 -23.66 -8.89 26.64
C ARG A 63 -24.95 -8.06 26.52
N TYR A 64 -24.82 -6.73 26.37
CA TYR A 64 -25.95 -5.84 26.17
C TYR A 64 -26.78 -6.25 24.95
N LYS A 65 -26.13 -6.54 23.80
CA LYS A 65 -26.81 -6.99 22.58
C LYS A 65 -27.49 -8.34 22.74
N ARG A 66 -26.90 -9.29 23.47
CA ARG A 66 -27.56 -10.56 23.82
C ARG A 66 -28.84 -10.32 24.63
N HIS A 67 -28.82 -9.43 25.59
CA HIS A 67 -30.00 -9.04 26.38
C HIS A 67 -31.07 -8.33 25.54
N GLN A 68 -30.67 -7.69 24.43
CA GLN A 68 -31.62 -7.12 23.45
C GLN A 68 -32.21 -8.19 22.48
N GLY A 69 -31.82 -9.45 22.60
CA GLY A 69 -32.37 -10.54 21.79
C GLY A 69 -31.62 -10.81 20.48
N PHE A 70 -30.43 -10.19 20.28
CA PHE A 70 -29.58 -10.48 19.12
C PHE A 70 -28.90 -11.85 19.26
N ASN A 71 -28.65 -12.50 18.11
CA ASN A 71 -27.64 -13.55 18.01
C ASN A 71 -26.26 -12.88 17.87
N VAL A 72 -25.46 -12.98 18.92
CA VAL A 72 -24.19 -12.25 18.99
C VAL A 72 -23.02 -13.16 18.71
N LEU A 73 -22.25 -12.86 17.67
CA LEU A 73 -20.94 -13.44 17.40
C LEU A 73 -19.88 -12.57 18.07
N HIS A 74 -19.21 -13.09 19.10
CA HIS A 74 -18.11 -12.46 19.80
C HIS A 74 -16.98 -13.50 19.97
N PRO A 75 -16.24 -13.81 18.91
CA PRO A 75 -15.19 -14.82 18.93
C PRO A 75 -13.86 -14.26 19.43
N GLN A 76 -12.94 -15.15 19.74
CA GLN A 76 -11.54 -14.80 20.06
C GLN A 76 -10.60 -15.87 19.50
N GLY A 77 -9.34 -15.48 19.24
CA GLY A 77 -8.29 -16.35 18.72
C GLY A 77 -6.92 -15.70 18.86
N TYR A 78 -5.95 -16.17 18.07
CA TYR A 78 -4.57 -15.76 18.22
C TYR A 78 -3.89 -15.55 16.88
N ASP A 79 -3.26 -14.38 16.72
CA ASP A 79 -2.28 -14.16 15.66
C ASP A 79 -0.96 -14.76 16.12
N SER A 80 -0.62 -15.94 15.61
CA SER A 80 0.37 -16.80 16.23
C SER A 80 1.65 -17.02 15.40
N PHE A 81 1.75 -16.43 14.21
CA PHE A 81 3.00 -16.33 13.46
C PHE A 81 3.71 -15.01 13.77
N GLY A 82 5.04 -14.99 13.74
CA GLY A 82 5.80 -13.75 13.82
C GLY A 82 7.20 -13.88 14.45
N LEU A 83 7.95 -12.78 14.33
CA LEU A 83 9.35 -12.68 14.70
C LEU A 83 9.67 -13.00 16.19
N PRO A 84 8.84 -12.61 17.21
CA PRO A 84 9.22 -12.88 18.60
C PRO A 84 9.37 -14.36 18.96
N ALA A 85 8.47 -15.21 18.44
CA ALA A 85 8.54 -16.66 18.69
C ALA A 85 9.76 -17.27 17.99
N GLU A 86 10.08 -16.79 16.78
CA GLU A 86 11.26 -17.24 16.03
C GLU A 86 12.56 -16.81 16.70
N GLN A 87 12.66 -15.57 17.18
CA GLN A 87 13.84 -15.09 17.90
C GLN A 87 14.09 -15.89 19.18
N TYR A 88 13.02 -16.21 19.92
CA TYR A 88 13.14 -17.08 21.09
C TYR A 88 13.63 -18.49 20.70
N ALA A 89 13.14 -19.02 19.57
CA ALA A 89 13.60 -20.30 19.03
C ALA A 89 15.10 -20.27 18.63
N ILE A 90 15.55 -19.18 18.01
CA ILE A 90 16.97 -18.96 17.66
C ILE A 90 17.85 -18.98 18.93
N GLN A 91 17.40 -18.32 20.01
CA GLN A 91 18.16 -18.22 21.26
C GLN A 91 18.21 -19.51 22.06
N THR A 92 17.14 -20.30 22.02
CA THR A 92 16.95 -21.47 22.89
C THR A 92 17.08 -22.81 22.19
N GLY A 93 17.01 -22.85 20.87
CA GLY A 93 16.89 -24.05 20.06
C GLY A 93 15.50 -24.72 20.14
N GLN A 94 14.55 -24.14 20.85
CA GLN A 94 13.21 -24.69 21.00
C GLN A 94 12.34 -24.34 19.78
N HIS A 95 11.58 -25.31 19.26
CA HIS A 95 10.69 -25.06 18.12
C HIS A 95 9.67 -23.95 18.43
N PRO A 96 9.46 -22.93 17.53
CA PRO A 96 8.60 -21.76 17.80
C PRO A 96 7.18 -22.15 18.16
N ALA A 97 6.63 -23.22 17.58
CA ALA A 97 5.28 -23.70 17.91
C ALA A 97 5.11 -24.04 19.40
N ILE A 98 6.14 -24.60 20.07
CA ILE A 98 6.05 -24.97 21.48
C ILE A 98 5.87 -23.72 22.35
N THR A 99 6.69 -22.71 22.10
CA THR A 99 6.59 -21.42 22.81
C THR A 99 5.25 -20.74 22.53
N THR A 100 4.81 -20.74 21.26
CA THR A 100 3.53 -20.18 20.85
C THR A 100 2.37 -20.85 21.55
N GLU A 101 2.31 -22.17 21.60
CA GLU A 101 1.25 -22.93 22.29
C GLU A 101 1.25 -22.69 23.80
N THR A 102 2.44 -22.61 24.43
CA THR A 102 2.57 -22.28 25.85
C THR A 102 2.01 -20.88 26.15
N ASN A 103 2.34 -19.93 25.29
CA ASN A 103 1.85 -18.55 25.43
C ASN A 103 0.33 -18.47 25.20
N ILE A 104 -0.19 -19.16 24.18
CA ILE A 104 -1.64 -19.26 23.92
C ILE A 104 -2.37 -19.83 25.16
N ALA A 105 -1.85 -20.90 25.74
CA ALA A 105 -2.47 -21.49 26.95
C ALA A 105 -2.49 -20.50 28.13
N THR A 106 -1.42 -19.71 28.30
CA THR A 106 -1.36 -18.66 29.35
C THR A 106 -2.36 -17.54 29.06
N TYR A 107 -2.40 -17.03 27.82
CA TYR A 107 -3.37 -16.02 27.40
C TYR A 107 -4.81 -16.50 27.60
N ARG A 108 -5.10 -17.73 27.19
CA ARG A 108 -6.42 -18.34 27.37
C ARG A 108 -6.83 -18.39 28.84
N LYS A 109 -5.94 -18.86 29.71
CA LYS A 109 -6.18 -18.89 31.15
C LYS A 109 -6.49 -17.51 31.73
N GLN A 110 -5.76 -16.49 31.32
CA GLN A 110 -5.96 -15.12 31.78
C GLN A 110 -7.29 -14.54 31.26
N LEU A 111 -7.64 -14.76 29.98
CA LEU A 111 -8.91 -14.31 29.43
C LEU A 111 -10.10 -14.99 30.08
N ASP A 112 -10.00 -16.29 30.35
CA ASP A 112 -11.03 -17.05 31.07
C ASP A 112 -11.17 -16.54 32.50
N LYS A 113 -10.07 -16.21 33.21
CA LYS A 113 -10.07 -15.65 34.57
C LYS A 113 -10.73 -14.27 34.63
N ILE A 114 -10.55 -13.43 33.64
CA ILE A 114 -11.23 -12.12 33.54
C ILE A 114 -12.73 -12.31 33.24
N GLY A 115 -13.15 -13.46 32.72
CA GLY A 115 -14.54 -13.81 32.55
C GLY A 115 -15.24 -13.16 31.36
N PHE A 116 -14.58 -13.08 30.21
CA PHE A 116 -15.16 -12.57 28.97
C PHE A 116 -16.22 -13.49 28.37
N SER A 117 -17.19 -12.91 27.66
CA SER A 117 -18.25 -13.64 26.97
C SER A 117 -17.87 -14.04 25.53
N PHE A 118 -16.64 -14.51 25.34
CA PHE A 118 -16.20 -14.99 24.05
C PHE A 118 -16.83 -16.34 23.66
N ASP A 119 -17.15 -16.49 22.38
CA ASP A 119 -17.50 -17.79 21.81
C ASP A 119 -16.24 -18.56 21.42
N TRP A 120 -15.70 -19.29 22.36
CA TRP A 120 -14.48 -20.09 22.17
C TRP A 120 -14.64 -21.28 21.23
N SER A 121 -15.88 -21.65 20.86
CA SER A 121 -16.09 -22.68 19.83
C SER A 121 -15.64 -22.22 18.44
N ARG A 122 -15.34 -20.94 18.31
CA ARG A 122 -14.88 -20.30 17.07
C ARG A 122 -13.42 -19.83 17.12
N GLU A 123 -12.65 -20.33 18.09
CA GLU A 123 -11.21 -20.01 18.20
C GLU A 123 -10.47 -20.33 16.91
N VAL A 124 -9.66 -19.40 16.43
CA VAL A 124 -8.74 -19.58 15.30
C VAL A 124 -7.32 -19.25 15.73
N ARG A 125 -6.35 -19.88 15.09
CA ARG A 125 -4.91 -19.66 15.29
C ARG A 125 -4.26 -19.54 13.92
N THR A 126 -3.61 -18.44 13.62
CA THR A 126 -3.03 -18.22 12.28
C THR A 126 -1.93 -19.24 11.95
N SER A 127 -1.26 -19.83 12.96
CA SER A 127 -0.22 -20.86 12.77
C SER A 127 -0.75 -22.29 12.60
N SER A 128 -2.07 -22.52 12.73
CA SER A 128 -2.64 -23.87 12.48
C SER A 128 -2.73 -24.16 10.98
N PRO A 129 -2.28 -25.36 10.54
CA PRO A 129 -2.37 -25.76 9.13
C PRO A 129 -3.79 -25.68 8.55
N GLU A 130 -4.81 -25.98 9.34
CA GLU A 130 -6.23 -25.90 8.98
C GLU A 130 -6.67 -24.45 8.72
N TYR A 131 -6.00 -23.47 9.37
CA TYR A 131 -6.25 -22.06 9.15
C TYR A 131 -5.45 -21.55 7.94
N TYR A 132 -4.11 -21.67 7.93
CA TYR A 132 -3.31 -21.07 6.88
C TYR A 132 -3.43 -21.78 5.52
N LYS A 133 -4.01 -22.99 5.46
CA LYS A 133 -4.51 -23.57 4.21
C LYS A 133 -5.30 -22.57 3.39
N TRP A 134 -6.13 -21.77 4.05
CA TRP A 134 -6.98 -20.78 3.38
C TRP A 134 -6.24 -19.49 3.05
N THR A 135 -5.25 -19.10 3.81
CA THR A 135 -4.33 -18.01 3.42
C THR A 135 -3.56 -18.39 2.15
N GLN A 136 -3.08 -19.62 2.08
CA GLN A 136 -2.44 -20.17 0.87
C GLN A 136 -3.40 -20.19 -0.32
N TRP A 137 -4.63 -20.57 -0.10
CA TRP A 137 -5.67 -20.56 -1.13
C TRP A 137 -5.96 -19.13 -1.62
N ILE A 138 -6.09 -18.16 -0.73
CA ILE A 138 -6.29 -16.74 -1.11
C ILE A 138 -5.09 -16.22 -1.92
N PHE A 139 -3.86 -16.59 -1.54
CA PHE A 139 -2.68 -16.26 -2.32
C PHE A 139 -2.75 -16.80 -3.76
N ILE A 140 -3.18 -18.05 -3.94
CA ILE A 140 -3.40 -18.62 -5.28
C ILE A 140 -4.46 -17.82 -6.05
N GLN A 141 -5.57 -17.42 -5.39
CA GLN A 141 -6.61 -16.60 -6.03
C GLN A 141 -6.06 -15.24 -6.48
N LEU A 142 -5.20 -14.59 -5.66
CA LEU A 142 -4.52 -13.35 -6.03
C LEU A 142 -3.57 -13.54 -7.21
N PHE A 143 -2.79 -14.61 -7.22
CA PHE A 143 -1.88 -14.95 -8.32
C PHE A 143 -2.63 -15.24 -9.62
N GLU A 144 -3.78 -15.90 -9.55
CA GLU A 144 -4.62 -16.19 -10.72
C GLU A 144 -5.55 -15.03 -11.11
N SER A 145 -5.26 -13.82 -10.65
CA SER A 145 -6.07 -12.64 -10.93
C SER A 145 -5.24 -11.48 -11.45
N TRP A 146 -5.90 -10.64 -12.25
CA TRP A 146 -5.43 -9.34 -12.71
C TRP A 146 -6.47 -8.27 -12.41
N TYR A 147 -6.10 -7.00 -12.36
CA TYR A 147 -7.02 -5.91 -12.11
C TYR A 147 -7.40 -5.21 -13.40
N ASN A 148 -8.68 -5.30 -13.77
CA ASN A 148 -9.23 -4.64 -14.95
C ASN A 148 -9.73 -3.24 -14.59
N LEU A 149 -9.06 -2.20 -15.11
CA LEU A 149 -9.39 -0.81 -14.85
C LEU A 149 -10.70 -0.35 -15.52
N ASP A 150 -11.15 -1.04 -16.59
CA ASP A 150 -12.43 -0.73 -17.23
C ASP A 150 -13.64 -1.21 -16.43
N THR A 151 -13.51 -2.32 -15.70
CA THR A 151 -14.54 -2.88 -14.80
C THR A 151 -14.34 -2.48 -13.36
N ASP A 152 -13.19 -1.89 -13.03
CA ASP A 152 -12.75 -1.46 -11.69
C ASP A 152 -12.81 -2.61 -10.66
N LYS A 153 -12.32 -3.80 -11.04
CA LYS A 153 -12.28 -4.98 -10.17
C LYS A 153 -11.24 -6.03 -10.61
N ALA A 154 -10.94 -6.95 -9.68
CA ALA A 154 -10.14 -8.12 -10.00
C ALA A 154 -10.94 -9.11 -10.86
N GLU A 155 -10.28 -9.64 -11.88
CA GLU A 155 -10.80 -10.68 -12.77
C GLU A 155 -9.84 -11.87 -12.86
N ASP A 156 -10.32 -13.02 -13.28
CA ASP A 156 -9.49 -14.21 -13.49
C ASP A 156 -8.49 -13.97 -14.62
N ILE A 157 -7.25 -14.37 -14.44
CA ILE A 157 -6.16 -14.21 -15.42
C ILE A 157 -6.49 -14.84 -16.79
N LYS A 158 -7.36 -15.85 -16.82
CA LYS A 158 -7.84 -16.49 -18.06
C LYS A 158 -8.62 -15.53 -18.94
N SER A 159 -9.31 -14.53 -18.36
CA SER A 159 -9.99 -13.49 -19.13
C SER A 159 -8.96 -12.64 -19.90
N LEU A 160 -7.85 -12.28 -19.26
CA LEU A 160 -6.75 -11.55 -19.88
C LEU A 160 -6.07 -12.38 -20.98
N ILE A 161 -5.78 -13.65 -20.72
CA ILE A 161 -5.23 -14.58 -21.72
C ILE A 161 -6.13 -14.67 -22.94
N THR A 162 -7.44 -14.62 -22.75
CA THR A 162 -8.41 -14.64 -23.87
C THR A 162 -8.33 -13.36 -24.69
N ILE A 163 -8.13 -12.20 -24.07
CA ILE A 163 -7.91 -10.93 -24.74
C ILE A 163 -6.60 -10.99 -25.54
N PHE A 164 -5.50 -11.44 -24.93
CA PHE A 164 -4.19 -11.55 -25.59
C PHE A 164 -4.23 -12.46 -26.84
N LYS A 165 -4.93 -13.60 -26.75
CA LYS A 165 -5.10 -14.51 -27.89
C LYS A 165 -5.88 -13.91 -29.07
N LYS A 166 -6.74 -12.92 -28.79
CA LYS A 166 -7.64 -12.32 -29.78
C LYS A 166 -7.08 -11.03 -30.38
N GLU A 167 -6.48 -10.16 -29.58
CA GLU A 167 -6.14 -8.80 -29.98
C GLU A 167 -4.79 -8.28 -29.42
N GLY A 168 -4.00 -9.15 -28.73
CA GLY A 168 -2.77 -8.70 -28.07
C GLY A 168 -3.05 -7.82 -26.85
N ASN A 169 -2.07 -7.00 -26.43
CA ASN A 169 -2.19 -6.17 -25.22
C ASN A 169 -2.37 -4.67 -25.48
N ALA A 170 -2.31 -4.20 -26.72
CA ALA A 170 -2.32 -2.76 -27.03
C ALA A 170 -3.54 -1.98 -26.49
N ASN A 171 -4.69 -2.65 -26.32
CA ASN A 171 -5.93 -2.03 -25.82
C ASN A 171 -6.34 -2.53 -24.43
N VAL A 172 -5.43 -3.16 -23.70
CA VAL A 172 -5.72 -3.67 -22.35
C VAL A 172 -5.58 -2.54 -21.33
N SER A 173 -6.65 -2.29 -20.61
CA SER A 173 -6.69 -1.33 -19.50
C SER A 173 -6.54 -2.10 -18.18
N ALA A 174 -5.31 -2.23 -17.68
CA ALA A 174 -4.97 -3.03 -16.51
C ALA A 174 -4.12 -2.24 -15.52
N ALA A 175 -4.24 -2.55 -14.24
CA ALA A 175 -3.20 -2.21 -13.28
C ALA A 175 -2.07 -3.24 -13.43
N ALA A 176 -0.95 -2.80 -13.98
CA ALA A 176 0.17 -3.63 -14.39
C ALA A 176 1.48 -2.84 -14.21
N ASP A 177 2.60 -3.46 -14.50
CA ASP A 177 3.89 -2.77 -14.52
C ASP A 177 3.90 -1.65 -15.58
N GLU A 178 4.72 -0.63 -15.39
CA GLU A 178 4.68 0.57 -16.24
C GLU A 178 5.23 0.34 -17.66
N GLU A 179 6.19 -0.58 -17.82
CA GLU A 179 6.89 -0.82 -19.08
C GLU A 179 6.63 -2.24 -19.64
N ILE A 180 5.42 -2.48 -20.15
CA ILE A 180 5.11 -3.74 -20.81
C ILE A 180 5.18 -3.55 -22.31
N ALA A 181 6.00 -4.35 -22.98
CA ALA A 181 6.11 -4.33 -24.44
C ALA A 181 4.75 -4.62 -25.08
N ILE A 182 4.41 -3.87 -26.13
CA ILE A 182 3.19 -4.11 -26.90
C ILE A 182 3.42 -5.30 -27.81
N PHE A 183 2.46 -6.21 -27.87
CA PHE A 183 2.45 -7.39 -28.72
C PHE A 183 1.08 -7.62 -29.36
N SER A 184 1.08 -8.26 -30.54
CA SER A 184 -0.13 -8.67 -31.25
C SER A 184 -0.64 -10.03 -30.80
N ALA A 185 -1.82 -10.43 -31.28
CA ALA A 185 -2.35 -11.78 -31.06
C ALA A 185 -1.48 -12.88 -31.71
N GLU A 186 -0.82 -12.57 -32.80
CA GLU A 186 0.13 -13.46 -33.50
C GLU A 186 1.40 -13.63 -32.65
N ASP A 187 1.96 -12.54 -32.15
CA ASP A 187 3.13 -12.57 -31.25
C ASP A 187 2.85 -13.40 -30.01
N TRP A 188 1.67 -13.18 -29.38
CA TRP A 188 1.26 -13.95 -28.20
C TRP A 188 1.24 -15.46 -28.45
N LYS A 189 0.79 -15.90 -29.64
CA LYS A 189 0.75 -17.33 -30.02
C LYS A 189 2.14 -17.88 -30.34
N ALA A 190 3.07 -17.01 -30.77
CA ALA A 190 4.44 -17.38 -31.09
C ALA A 190 5.33 -17.47 -29.83
N PHE A 191 4.99 -16.77 -28.76
CA PHE A 191 5.74 -16.81 -27.50
C PHE A 191 5.75 -18.21 -26.89
N SER A 192 6.88 -18.61 -26.36
CA SER A 192 7.00 -19.81 -25.53
C SER A 192 6.10 -19.70 -24.28
N LYS A 193 5.86 -20.82 -23.61
CA LYS A 193 5.10 -20.78 -22.34
C LYS A 193 5.78 -19.94 -21.27
N GLU A 194 7.10 -20.00 -21.22
CA GLU A 194 7.93 -19.24 -20.28
C GLU A 194 7.80 -17.73 -20.54
N GLU A 195 7.85 -17.31 -21.80
CA GLU A 195 7.65 -15.90 -22.18
C GLU A 195 6.22 -15.44 -21.88
N GLN A 196 5.21 -16.27 -22.15
CA GLN A 196 3.82 -15.95 -21.82
C GLN A 196 3.65 -15.78 -20.30
N GLU A 197 4.20 -16.67 -19.49
CA GLU A 197 4.12 -16.56 -18.00
C GLU A 197 4.91 -15.34 -17.49
N ALA A 198 6.07 -15.03 -18.07
CA ALA A 198 6.81 -13.80 -17.71
C ALA A 198 6.01 -12.52 -17.99
N ILE A 199 5.29 -12.48 -19.12
CA ILE A 199 4.37 -11.37 -19.44
C ILE A 199 3.21 -11.35 -18.44
N LEU A 200 2.57 -12.49 -18.17
CA LEU A 200 1.44 -12.55 -17.24
C LEU A 200 1.82 -12.11 -15.81
N LEU A 201 3.04 -12.39 -15.35
CA LEU A 201 3.51 -11.92 -14.03
C LEU A 201 3.43 -10.40 -13.89
N GLN A 202 3.60 -9.64 -14.98
CA GLN A 202 3.51 -8.18 -14.97
C GLN A 202 2.07 -7.65 -14.79
N TYR A 203 1.06 -8.51 -14.97
CA TYR A 203 -0.37 -8.17 -14.80
C TYR A 203 -0.99 -8.76 -13.54
N ARG A 204 -0.38 -9.80 -12.94
CA ARG A 204 -0.94 -10.50 -11.79
C ARG A 204 -1.02 -9.61 -10.55
N LEU A 205 -1.98 -9.87 -9.65
CA LEU A 205 -2.11 -9.17 -8.38
C LEU A 205 -1.05 -9.56 -7.34
N THR A 206 -0.41 -10.72 -7.50
CA THR A 206 0.83 -11.08 -6.81
C THR A 206 1.89 -11.46 -7.82
N PHE A 207 3.10 -10.95 -7.64
CA PHE A 207 4.19 -11.08 -8.59
C PHE A 207 5.55 -11.09 -7.89
N LEU A 208 6.57 -11.63 -8.56
CA LEU A 208 7.95 -11.56 -8.11
C LEU A 208 8.64 -10.35 -8.73
N SER A 209 9.25 -9.52 -7.90
CA SER A 209 10.06 -8.38 -8.34
C SER A 209 11.37 -8.30 -7.57
N GLU A 210 12.38 -7.71 -8.18
CA GLU A 210 13.55 -7.25 -7.45
C GLU A 210 13.21 -5.93 -6.78
N THR A 211 13.13 -5.96 -5.46
CA THR A 211 12.75 -4.81 -4.64
C THR A 211 13.87 -4.48 -3.67
N GLU A 212 14.11 -3.21 -3.45
CA GLU A 212 15.00 -2.74 -2.40
C GLU A 212 14.31 -2.90 -1.04
N VAL A 213 14.93 -3.68 -0.17
CA VAL A 213 14.37 -4.07 1.13
C VAL A 213 15.29 -3.65 2.28
N ASN A 214 14.72 -3.49 3.46
CA ASN A 214 15.47 -3.24 4.68
C ASN A 214 15.96 -4.57 5.25
N TRP A 215 17.18 -4.93 4.95
CA TRP A 215 17.81 -6.17 5.41
C TRP A 215 18.53 -5.97 6.73
N CYS A 216 18.25 -6.79 7.71
CA CYS A 216 19.01 -6.84 8.95
C CYS A 216 19.91 -8.10 8.95
N PRO A 217 21.23 -7.95 8.77
CA PRO A 217 22.15 -9.10 8.70
C PRO A 217 22.17 -9.94 9.97
N VAL A 218 22.04 -9.31 11.15
CA VAL A 218 22.07 -9.97 12.45
C VAL A 218 20.81 -10.79 12.70
N LEU A 219 19.65 -10.25 12.32
CA LEU A 219 18.37 -10.96 12.43
C LEU A 219 18.13 -11.90 11.23
N GLY A 220 18.95 -11.82 10.17
CA GLY A 220 18.82 -12.66 8.98
C GLY A 220 17.50 -12.52 8.23
N THR A 221 16.84 -11.35 8.31
CA THR A 221 15.50 -11.15 7.73
C THR A 221 15.31 -9.73 7.20
N VAL A 222 14.32 -9.59 6.31
CA VAL A 222 13.78 -8.30 5.88
C VAL A 222 12.84 -7.75 6.96
N LEU A 223 13.00 -6.47 7.27
CA LEU A 223 12.18 -5.74 8.22
C LEU A 223 11.24 -4.78 7.48
N ALA A 224 10.01 -4.67 7.98
CA ALA A 224 9.09 -3.62 7.55
C ALA A 224 9.54 -2.25 8.09
N ASN A 225 9.05 -1.15 7.50
CA ASN A 225 9.47 0.19 7.91
C ASN A 225 9.11 0.53 9.37
N ASP A 226 8.07 -0.07 9.90
CA ASP A 226 7.61 0.06 11.29
C ASP A 226 8.45 -0.79 12.27
N GLU A 227 9.24 -1.74 11.78
CA GLU A 227 10.19 -2.54 12.56
C GLU A 227 11.57 -1.87 12.66
N ILE A 228 11.74 -0.62 12.16
CA ILE A 228 13.01 0.10 12.13
C ILE A 228 12.87 1.45 12.83
N VAL A 229 13.79 1.72 13.74
CA VAL A 229 13.89 3.00 14.47
C VAL A 229 15.32 3.53 14.33
N ASN A 230 15.49 4.74 13.79
CA ASN A 230 16.80 5.40 13.64
C ASN A 230 17.86 4.54 12.90
N GLY A 231 17.45 3.81 11.85
CA GLY A 231 18.34 2.98 11.03
C GLY A 231 18.74 1.64 11.65
N VAL A 232 18.19 1.29 12.80
CA VAL A 232 18.39 0.00 13.46
C VAL A 232 17.06 -0.72 13.66
N SER A 233 17.11 -2.04 13.85
CA SER A 233 15.92 -2.82 14.19
C SER A 233 15.32 -2.37 15.52
N GLU A 234 14.00 -2.22 15.63
CA GLU A 234 13.31 -1.91 16.88
C GLU A 234 13.68 -2.91 17.99
N ARG A 235 13.87 -4.17 17.60
CA ARG A 235 14.32 -5.24 18.47
C ARG A 235 15.81 -5.47 18.33
N GLY A 236 16.53 -5.35 19.42
CA GLY A 236 17.95 -5.61 19.53
C GLY A 236 18.86 -4.50 19.01
N GLY A 237 18.32 -3.43 18.41
CA GLY A 237 19.11 -2.27 17.97
C GLY A 237 20.17 -2.60 16.90
N HIS A 238 19.93 -3.62 16.06
CA HIS A 238 20.89 -4.08 15.06
C HIS A 238 20.86 -3.22 13.81
N PRO A 239 22.01 -2.92 13.18
CA PRO A 239 22.08 -2.16 11.95
C PRO A 239 21.24 -2.78 10.83
N VAL A 240 20.52 -1.93 10.10
CA VAL A 240 19.72 -2.31 8.95
C VAL A 240 20.32 -1.72 7.69
N VAL A 241 20.46 -2.51 6.63
CA VAL A 241 21.05 -2.09 5.36
C VAL A 241 20.03 -2.26 4.23
N ARG A 242 20.10 -1.38 3.23
CA ARG A 242 19.32 -1.51 2.00
C ARG A 242 19.93 -2.60 1.12
N LYS A 243 19.10 -3.51 0.61
CA LYS A 243 19.54 -4.61 -0.26
C LYS A 243 18.49 -4.91 -1.31
N LYS A 244 18.89 -5.07 -2.57
CA LYS A 244 18.01 -5.58 -3.62
C LYS A 244 17.85 -7.08 -3.47
N MET A 245 16.62 -7.54 -3.39
CA MET A 245 16.27 -8.96 -3.26
C MET A 245 15.01 -9.28 -4.07
N LYS A 246 14.94 -10.49 -4.62
CA LYS A 246 13.69 -11.01 -5.18
C LYS A 246 12.68 -11.21 -4.06
N GLN A 247 11.54 -10.56 -4.18
CA GLN A 247 10.45 -10.59 -3.20
C GLN A 247 9.12 -10.82 -3.91
N TRP A 248 8.24 -11.57 -3.27
CA TRP A 248 6.84 -11.54 -3.61
C TRP A 248 6.28 -10.17 -3.24
N SER A 249 5.53 -9.59 -4.15
CA SER A 249 4.83 -8.32 -3.98
C SER A 249 3.35 -8.50 -4.26
N MET A 250 2.53 -7.65 -3.63
CA MET A 250 1.08 -7.66 -3.77
C MET A 250 0.61 -6.29 -4.26
N ARG A 251 -0.11 -6.26 -5.38
CA ARG A 251 -0.53 -5.05 -6.11
C ARG A 251 -1.73 -4.37 -5.44
N ILE A 252 -1.57 -3.98 -4.17
CA ILE A 252 -2.56 -3.21 -3.42
C ILE A 252 -2.82 -1.83 -4.05
N SER A 253 -1.83 -1.26 -4.75
CA SER A 253 -1.95 0.01 -5.46
C SER A 253 -3.09 0.02 -6.48
N ALA A 254 -3.43 -1.13 -7.08
CA ALA A 254 -4.56 -1.29 -7.98
C ALA A 254 -5.91 -0.92 -7.34
N TYR A 255 -6.03 -1.03 -6.01
CA TYR A 255 -7.23 -0.74 -5.24
C TYR A 255 -7.24 0.65 -4.61
N SER A 256 -6.22 1.49 -4.87
CA SER A 256 -6.03 2.78 -4.18
C SER A 256 -7.28 3.66 -4.17
N GLN A 257 -7.94 3.86 -5.33
CA GLN A 257 -9.15 4.67 -5.39
C GLN A 257 -10.31 4.03 -4.64
N ARG A 258 -10.53 2.74 -4.78
CA ARG A 258 -11.60 2.01 -4.09
C ARG A 258 -11.40 1.97 -2.57
N LEU A 259 -10.15 1.93 -2.11
CA LEU A 259 -9.82 2.06 -0.69
C LEU A 259 -10.16 3.46 -0.16
N LEU A 260 -9.95 4.52 -0.94
CA LEU A 260 -10.37 5.88 -0.58
C LEU A 260 -11.90 6.02 -0.56
N ASP A 261 -12.57 5.61 -1.63
CA ASP A 261 -14.02 5.73 -1.77
C ASP A 261 -14.76 4.92 -0.68
N GLY A 262 -14.20 3.80 -0.26
CA GLY A 262 -14.74 2.97 0.81
C GLY A 262 -14.72 3.65 2.18
N LEU A 263 -13.82 4.62 2.44
CA LEU A 263 -13.78 5.35 3.72
C LEU A 263 -15.03 6.18 3.97
N GLU A 264 -15.75 6.59 2.93
CA GLU A 264 -16.99 7.33 3.06
C GLU A 264 -18.17 6.45 3.51
N LYS A 265 -18.09 5.13 3.27
CA LYS A 265 -19.16 4.17 3.56
C LYS A 265 -19.15 3.63 5.00
N ILE A 266 -18.03 3.81 5.73
CA ILE A 266 -17.78 3.20 7.04
C ILE A 266 -17.79 4.25 8.17
N ASP A 267 -18.34 3.86 9.33
CA ASP A 267 -18.38 4.68 10.56
C ASP A 267 -17.11 4.43 11.39
N TRP A 268 -15.99 4.96 10.89
CA TRP A 268 -14.69 4.86 11.53
C TRP A 268 -14.21 6.23 12.03
N PRO A 269 -13.34 6.30 13.07
CA PRO A 269 -12.83 7.56 13.59
C PRO A 269 -12.14 8.40 12.51
N GLN A 270 -12.46 9.71 12.47
CA GLN A 270 -11.92 10.61 11.45
C GLN A 270 -10.38 10.63 11.41
N PRO A 271 -9.63 10.67 12.53
CA PRO A 271 -8.17 10.62 12.49
C PRO A 271 -7.62 9.36 11.79
N LEU A 272 -8.31 8.22 11.92
CA LEU A 272 -7.93 6.99 11.24
C LEU A 272 -8.21 7.08 9.74
N LYS A 273 -9.36 7.60 9.34
CA LYS A 273 -9.69 7.87 7.93
C LYS A 273 -8.66 8.82 7.31
N ASP A 274 -8.30 9.90 8.01
CA ASP A 274 -7.28 10.86 7.56
C ASP A 274 -5.90 10.20 7.44
N SER A 275 -5.54 9.33 8.36
CA SER A 275 -4.30 8.55 8.31
C SER A 275 -4.25 7.66 7.06
N GLN A 276 -5.31 6.90 6.77
CA GLN A 276 -5.41 6.08 5.55
C GLN A 276 -5.42 6.93 4.28
N THR A 277 -6.17 8.04 4.28
CA THR A 277 -6.22 8.98 3.14
C THR A 277 -4.84 9.53 2.83
N ASN A 278 -4.11 9.96 3.86
CA ASN A 278 -2.75 10.47 3.73
C ASN A 278 -1.77 9.38 3.29
N TRP A 279 -1.92 8.15 3.79
CA TRP A 279 -1.09 7.01 3.41
C TRP A 279 -1.29 6.62 1.95
N ILE A 280 -2.53 6.53 1.50
CA ILE A 280 -2.87 6.28 0.09
C ILE A 280 -2.41 7.45 -0.78
N GLY A 281 -2.55 8.69 -0.29
CA GLY A 281 -1.94 9.89 -0.83
C GLY A 281 -2.28 10.13 -2.30
N ARG A 282 -3.58 10.24 -2.63
CA ARG A 282 -4.03 10.56 -3.98
C ARG A 282 -3.61 11.96 -4.39
N SER A 283 -2.90 12.07 -5.48
CA SER A 283 -2.52 13.34 -6.10
C SER A 283 -2.92 13.37 -7.57
N GLN A 284 -3.27 14.55 -8.05
CA GLN A 284 -3.65 14.76 -9.45
C GLN A 284 -2.69 15.79 -10.07
N GLY A 285 -2.16 15.46 -11.24
CA GLY A 285 -1.17 16.30 -11.90
C GLY A 285 -0.89 15.83 -13.32
N ALA A 286 0.35 15.95 -13.73
CA ALA A 286 0.82 15.47 -15.03
C ALA A 286 2.15 14.71 -14.90
N SER A 287 2.31 13.68 -15.72
CA SER A 287 3.60 13.12 -16.08
C SER A 287 4.18 13.95 -17.22
N VAL A 288 5.43 14.35 -17.12
CA VAL A 288 6.13 15.21 -18.09
C VAL A 288 7.49 14.61 -18.41
N SER A 289 7.83 14.57 -19.69
CA SER A 289 9.06 13.99 -20.23
C SER A 289 10.04 15.09 -20.63
N PHE A 290 11.25 15.07 -20.06
CA PHE A 290 12.31 16.03 -20.35
C PHE A 290 13.45 15.32 -21.10
N PRO A 291 13.71 15.63 -22.37
CA PRO A 291 14.83 15.06 -23.13
C PRO A 291 16.18 15.40 -22.50
N ILE A 292 17.09 14.45 -22.42
CA ILE A 292 18.46 14.65 -21.93
C ILE A 292 19.36 15.09 -23.10
N LEU A 293 20.14 16.16 -22.89
CA LEU A 293 21.00 16.74 -23.94
C LEU A 293 22.42 16.19 -23.95
N THR A 294 22.87 15.55 -22.87
CA THR A 294 24.29 15.19 -22.67
C THR A 294 24.41 13.74 -22.23
N PHE A 295 24.95 12.89 -23.07
CA PHE A 295 25.43 11.56 -22.70
C PHE A 295 26.94 11.47 -22.92
N PRO A 296 27.72 10.85 -22.03
CA PRO A 296 29.11 10.52 -22.29
C PRO A 296 29.22 9.61 -23.51
N GLU A 297 30.13 9.90 -24.44
CA GLU A 297 30.32 9.10 -25.64
C GLU A 297 30.69 7.64 -25.29
N GLY A 298 29.90 6.67 -25.77
CA GLY A 298 30.27 5.24 -25.75
C GLY A 298 29.30 4.25 -25.11
N LYS A 299 28.12 4.66 -24.61
CA LYS A 299 27.16 3.71 -24.03
C LYS A 299 25.75 3.90 -24.58
N GLY A 300 25.33 3.03 -25.46
CA GLY A 300 23.93 2.98 -25.93
C GLY A 300 23.64 1.79 -26.83
N THR A 301 22.70 0.97 -26.44
CA THR A 301 22.09 -0.08 -27.28
C THR A 301 20.77 0.38 -27.84
N GLN A 302 20.57 0.21 -29.14
CA GLN A 302 19.32 0.52 -29.85
C GLN A 302 18.24 -0.52 -29.56
N LYS A 303 17.02 -0.07 -29.28
CA LYS A 303 15.78 -0.80 -29.62
C LYS A 303 14.64 0.19 -29.91
N ASP A 304 13.85 -0.17 -30.88
CA ASP A 304 12.85 0.68 -31.54
C ASP A 304 11.60 0.88 -30.69
N SER A 305 11.04 2.10 -30.84
CA SER A 305 9.77 2.51 -30.21
C SER A 305 8.67 2.65 -31.27
N GLU A 306 7.50 2.07 -31.03
CA GLU A 306 6.25 2.57 -31.63
C GLU A 306 5.07 2.41 -30.66
N ASN A 307 4.27 3.48 -30.65
CA ASN A 307 2.89 3.65 -30.20
C ASN A 307 2.58 4.16 -28.79
N ASN A 308 2.45 5.48 -28.73
CA ASN A 308 1.70 6.21 -27.68
C ASN A 308 0.20 6.26 -28.03
N ASN A 309 -0.63 5.70 -27.15
CA ASN A 309 -2.07 5.98 -27.12
C ASN A 309 -2.41 6.86 -25.91
N PRO A 310 -3.01 8.06 -26.09
CA PRO A 310 -3.25 8.97 -24.97
C PRO A 310 -4.35 8.46 -24.03
N GLY A 311 -4.03 8.38 -22.72
CA GLY A 311 -5.01 8.13 -21.67
C GLY A 311 -5.84 9.39 -21.41
N TYR A 312 -7.18 9.27 -21.36
CA TYR A 312 -8.10 10.40 -21.21
C TYR A 312 -8.49 10.59 -19.73
N MET A 313 -8.33 11.83 -19.24
CA MET A 313 -8.95 12.25 -17.97
C MET A 313 -10.45 12.43 -18.17
N THR A 314 -11.23 11.67 -17.41
CA THR A 314 -12.68 11.83 -17.35
C THR A 314 -13.07 12.16 -15.90
N GLY A 315 -13.54 13.40 -15.66
CA GLY A 315 -14.11 13.85 -14.40
C GLY A 315 -13.38 15.03 -13.72
N GLY A 316 -14.11 16.11 -13.41
CA GLY A 316 -13.68 17.25 -12.60
C GLY A 316 -13.86 17.03 -11.10
N SER A 317 -13.70 18.10 -10.31
CA SER A 317 -13.76 18.09 -8.83
C SER A 317 -15.11 17.61 -8.22
N ASN A 318 -16.19 17.58 -9.03
CA ASN A 318 -17.52 17.12 -8.63
C ASN A 318 -17.92 15.78 -9.30
N SER A 319 -16.96 14.99 -9.73
CA SER A 319 -17.17 13.79 -10.56
C SER A 319 -18.14 12.77 -9.95
N TYR A 320 -18.18 12.63 -8.63
CA TYR A 320 -19.06 11.65 -7.96
C TYR A 320 -20.56 11.99 -8.12
N LEU A 321 -20.95 13.24 -7.84
CA LEU A 321 -22.34 13.69 -8.00
C LEU A 321 -22.78 13.65 -9.47
N LEU A 322 -21.86 13.96 -10.37
CA LEU A 322 -22.12 13.93 -11.81
C LEU A 322 -22.17 12.49 -12.37
N LEU A 323 -21.45 11.54 -11.77
CA LEU A 323 -21.52 10.13 -12.15
C LEU A 323 -22.87 9.48 -11.85
N GLU A 324 -23.48 9.80 -10.70
CA GLU A 324 -24.84 9.34 -10.39
C GLU A 324 -25.84 9.93 -11.38
N LYS A 325 -25.75 11.22 -11.64
CA LYS A 325 -26.59 11.91 -12.63
C LYS A 325 -26.40 11.34 -14.04
N ALA A 326 -25.17 11.03 -14.43
CA ALA A 326 -24.88 10.41 -15.72
C ALA A 326 -25.45 8.97 -15.81
N ARG A 327 -25.51 8.24 -14.70
CA ARG A 327 -26.18 6.92 -14.63
C ARG A 327 -27.68 7.04 -14.78
N GLU A 328 -28.29 8.02 -14.11
CA GLU A 328 -29.72 8.31 -14.19
C GLU A 328 -30.10 8.73 -15.62
N MET A 329 -29.35 9.62 -16.27
CA MET A 329 -29.56 10.05 -17.65
C MET A 329 -29.40 8.89 -18.63
N ARG A 330 -28.45 7.99 -18.43
CA ARG A 330 -28.31 6.77 -19.25
C ARG A 330 -29.47 5.79 -19.10
N ALA A 331 -30.08 5.72 -17.92
CA ALA A 331 -31.24 4.88 -17.67
C ALA A 331 -32.52 5.47 -18.27
N ASN A 332 -32.59 6.82 -18.42
CA ASN A 332 -33.75 7.54 -18.89
C ASN A 332 -33.39 8.50 -20.06
N PRO A 333 -32.88 7.97 -21.20
CA PRO A 333 -32.53 8.82 -22.36
C PRO A 333 -33.79 9.40 -22.99
N THR A 334 -33.65 10.56 -23.60
CA THR A 334 -34.70 11.12 -24.46
C THR A 334 -34.94 10.25 -25.69
N GLU A 335 -36.09 10.39 -26.37
CA GLU A 335 -36.40 9.60 -27.56
C GLU A 335 -35.33 9.75 -28.66
N ALA A 336 -34.86 11.00 -28.90
CA ALA A 336 -33.82 11.30 -29.87
C ALA A 336 -32.49 10.68 -29.48
N GLU A 337 -32.09 10.79 -28.21
CA GLU A 337 -30.87 10.12 -27.71
C GLU A 337 -30.94 8.61 -27.84
N ALA A 338 -32.09 7.98 -27.53
CA ALA A 338 -32.28 6.53 -27.68
C ALA A 338 -32.18 6.05 -29.14
N VAL A 339 -32.73 6.83 -30.08
CA VAL A 339 -32.65 6.57 -31.53
C VAL A 339 -31.19 6.67 -32.00
N LEU A 340 -30.50 7.75 -31.67
CA LEU A 340 -29.11 7.96 -32.07
C LEU A 340 -28.18 6.95 -31.42
N TRP A 341 -28.39 6.59 -30.14
CA TRP A 341 -27.58 5.57 -29.47
C TRP A 341 -27.68 4.18 -30.12
N LYS A 342 -28.87 3.78 -30.57
CA LYS A 342 -29.08 2.52 -31.30
C LYS A 342 -28.25 2.44 -32.59
N ALA A 343 -28.00 3.58 -33.21
CA ALA A 343 -27.18 3.70 -34.41
C ALA A 343 -25.67 3.76 -34.12
N LEU A 344 -25.26 4.37 -32.98
CA LEU A 344 -23.85 4.55 -32.62
C LEU A 344 -23.26 3.37 -31.82
N LYS A 345 -24.12 2.64 -31.05
CA LYS A 345 -23.71 1.55 -30.14
C LYS A 345 -23.05 0.39 -30.94
N GLY A 346 -21.99 -0.19 -30.37
CA GLY A 346 -21.36 -1.39 -30.91
C GLY A 346 -20.46 -1.13 -32.12
N LYS A 347 -19.87 0.05 -32.23
CA LYS A 347 -19.00 0.50 -33.36
C LYS A 347 -19.73 0.57 -34.71
N LYS A 348 -21.07 0.69 -34.74
CA LYS A 348 -21.84 0.76 -35.97
C LYS A 348 -21.47 1.95 -36.87
N ALA A 349 -21.00 3.04 -36.30
CA ALA A 349 -20.46 4.20 -37.02
C ALA A 349 -18.91 4.09 -37.25
N GLY A 350 -18.37 2.89 -37.30
CA GLY A 350 -16.95 2.63 -37.57
C GLY A 350 -16.01 2.87 -36.37
N THR A 351 -16.49 3.44 -35.26
CA THR A 351 -15.71 3.76 -34.06
C THR A 351 -16.54 3.61 -32.78
N LYS A 352 -15.88 3.59 -31.58
CA LYS A 352 -16.55 3.42 -30.29
C LYS A 352 -17.06 4.76 -29.77
N PHE A 353 -18.36 4.87 -29.54
CA PHE A 353 -18.99 5.96 -28.81
C PHE A 353 -19.31 5.55 -27.36
N ARG A 354 -19.33 6.53 -26.46
CA ARG A 354 -19.83 6.42 -25.08
C ARG A 354 -21.02 7.37 -24.92
N GLN A 355 -22.03 6.93 -24.18
CA GLN A 355 -23.24 7.71 -23.88
C GLN A 355 -23.16 8.33 -22.51
N GLN A 356 -23.67 9.57 -22.36
CA GLN A 356 -23.75 10.33 -21.10
C GLN A 356 -22.41 10.22 -20.33
N HIS A 357 -21.35 10.69 -20.98
CA HIS A 357 -19.98 10.54 -20.49
C HIS A 357 -19.47 11.83 -19.87
N LEU A 358 -18.73 11.73 -18.76
CA LEU A 358 -18.11 12.88 -18.13
C LEU A 358 -16.87 13.33 -18.90
N ILE A 359 -16.86 14.59 -19.29
CA ILE A 359 -15.69 15.30 -19.78
C ILE A 359 -15.54 16.57 -18.96
N SER A 360 -14.46 16.72 -18.20
CA SER A 360 -14.29 17.79 -17.21
C SER A 360 -15.45 17.80 -16.19
N ASP A 361 -16.15 18.92 -16.05
CA ASP A 361 -17.30 19.11 -15.15
C ASP A 361 -18.64 18.97 -15.90
N TYR A 362 -18.64 18.38 -17.11
CA TYR A 362 -19.84 18.28 -17.96
C TYR A 362 -20.17 16.82 -18.29
N ILE A 363 -21.45 16.49 -18.28
CA ILE A 363 -21.97 15.24 -18.87
C ILE A 363 -22.29 15.54 -20.33
N VAL A 364 -21.67 14.83 -21.27
CA VAL A 364 -21.92 14.96 -22.71
C VAL A 364 -22.74 13.79 -23.21
N ASP A 365 -23.68 14.03 -24.15
CA ASP A 365 -24.63 12.99 -24.57
C ASP A 365 -23.90 11.81 -25.22
N PHE A 366 -23.05 12.08 -26.21
CA PHE A 366 -22.22 11.05 -26.82
C PHE A 366 -20.80 11.55 -27.08
N VAL A 367 -19.81 10.69 -26.87
CA VAL A 367 -18.42 11.02 -27.18
C VAL A 367 -17.69 9.86 -27.85
N CYS A 368 -16.94 10.17 -28.87
CA CYS A 368 -15.91 9.31 -29.44
C CYS A 368 -14.54 9.80 -28.97
N LEU A 369 -13.98 9.17 -27.95
CA LEU A 369 -12.69 9.58 -27.38
C LEU A 369 -11.54 9.46 -28.36
N SER A 370 -11.50 8.37 -29.15
CA SER A 370 -10.45 8.12 -30.14
C SER A 370 -10.43 9.08 -31.33
N ARG A 371 -11.53 9.82 -31.55
CA ARG A 371 -11.65 10.84 -32.60
C ARG A 371 -11.88 12.23 -32.02
N LYS A 372 -11.85 12.38 -30.71
CA LYS A 372 -12.10 13.64 -29.99
C LYS A 372 -13.37 14.37 -30.45
N LEU A 373 -14.44 13.63 -30.72
CA LEU A 373 -15.71 14.14 -31.21
C LEU A 373 -16.79 13.98 -30.14
N ILE A 374 -17.44 15.08 -29.79
CA ILE A 374 -18.63 15.12 -28.92
C ILE A 374 -19.86 15.39 -29.78
N ILE A 375 -20.95 14.71 -29.48
CA ILE A 375 -22.26 14.93 -30.09
C ILE A 375 -23.23 15.27 -28.96
N GLU A 376 -23.87 16.42 -29.05
CA GLU A 376 -24.94 16.87 -28.15
C GLU A 376 -26.28 16.87 -28.93
N VAL A 377 -27.35 16.46 -28.25
CA VAL A 377 -28.71 16.36 -28.82
C VAL A 377 -29.62 17.33 -28.06
N ASP A 378 -29.87 18.50 -28.69
CA ASP A 378 -30.54 19.65 -28.07
C ASP A 378 -32.06 19.55 -28.20
N GLY A 379 -32.77 19.65 -27.06
CA GLY A 379 -34.23 19.82 -26.97
C GLY A 379 -34.67 21.29 -26.97
N LYS A 380 -36.00 21.52 -27.05
CA LYS A 380 -36.59 22.89 -27.10
C LYS A 380 -36.24 23.81 -25.93
N ILE A 381 -35.71 23.34 -24.85
CA ILE A 381 -35.31 24.10 -23.65
C ILE A 381 -34.00 24.89 -23.88
N HIS A 382 -33.16 24.45 -24.81
CA HIS A 382 -31.86 25.08 -25.12
C HIS A 382 -31.97 26.39 -25.87
N ASP A 383 -33.10 26.65 -26.52
CA ASP A 383 -33.30 27.94 -27.24
C ASP A 383 -33.30 29.19 -26.30
N TYR A 384 -33.32 29.02 -24.98
CA TYR A 384 -33.30 30.07 -23.96
C TYR A 384 -31.99 30.18 -23.15
N GLN A 385 -30.95 29.37 -23.44
CA GLN A 385 -29.69 29.35 -22.68
C GLN A 385 -28.42 29.52 -23.54
N LEU A 386 -28.52 30.21 -24.67
CA LEU A 386 -27.47 30.38 -25.69
C LEU A 386 -26.10 30.83 -25.15
N GLU A 387 -26.03 31.65 -24.11
CA GLU A 387 -24.74 32.12 -23.54
C GLU A 387 -24.03 31.04 -22.75
N LYS A 388 -24.75 30.28 -21.93
CA LYS A 388 -24.17 29.17 -21.15
C LYS A 388 -23.73 27.99 -22.01
N ASP A 389 -24.48 27.69 -23.06
CA ASP A 389 -24.18 26.63 -24.02
C ASP A 389 -22.96 26.98 -24.90
N SER A 390 -22.77 28.26 -25.19
CA SER A 390 -21.57 28.78 -25.87
C SER A 390 -20.31 28.65 -24.98
N GLU A 391 -20.43 28.96 -23.67
CA GLU A 391 -19.34 28.84 -22.71
C GLU A 391 -18.95 27.36 -22.49
N ARG A 392 -19.95 26.49 -22.34
CA ARG A 392 -19.77 25.03 -22.26
C ARG A 392 -19.07 24.46 -23.50
N THR A 393 -19.52 24.87 -24.70
CA THR A 393 -18.91 24.43 -25.96
C THR A 393 -17.44 24.84 -26.04
N LYS A 394 -17.13 26.12 -25.71
CA LYS A 394 -15.77 26.63 -25.69
C LYS A 394 -14.87 25.86 -24.72
N GLU A 395 -15.37 25.52 -23.53
CA GLU A 395 -14.60 24.74 -22.56
C GLU A 395 -14.33 23.30 -23.03
N LEU A 396 -15.28 22.66 -23.70
CA LEU A 396 -15.12 21.34 -24.33
C LEU A 396 -14.18 21.40 -25.55
N GLU A 397 -14.21 22.49 -26.32
CA GLU A 397 -13.27 22.72 -27.42
C GLU A 397 -11.86 23.03 -26.93
N VAL A 398 -11.70 23.77 -25.83
CA VAL A 398 -10.42 23.95 -25.12
C VAL A 398 -9.89 22.63 -24.55
N ALA A 399 -10.77 21.70 -24.16
CA ALA A 399 -10.41 20.33 -23.76
C ALA A 399 -10.03 19.43 -24.96
N GLY A 400 -9.98 20.01 -26.17
CA GLY A 400 -9.54 19.34 -27.40
C GLY A 400 -10.58 18.51 -28.10
N PHE A 401 -11.87 18.69 -27.77
CA PHE A 401 -12.95 17.99 -28.44
C PHE A 401 -13.64 18.89 -29.46
N LYS A 402 -13.92 18.36 -30.61
CA LYS A 402 -14.84 18.96 -31.56
C LYS A 402 -16.26 18.67 -31.08
N VAL A 403 -17.08 19.70 -30.90
CA VAL A 403 -18.50 19.56 -30.52
C VAL A 403 -19.39 19.76 -31.74
N ILE A 404 -20.28 18.82 -31.99
CA ILE A 404 -21.35 18.96 -33.01
C ILE A 404 -22.69 18.76 -32.31
N ARG A 405 -23.67 19.59 -32.74
CA ARG A 405 -25.00 19.61 -32.15
C ARG A 405 -26.07 19.27 -33.15
N PHE A 406 -27.08 18.52 -32.74
CA PHE A 406 -28.25 18.19 -33.52
C PHE A 406 -29.50 18.49 -32.70
N LYS A 407 -30.54 18.98 -33.33
CA LYS A 407 -31.84 19.13 -32.71
C LYS A 407 -32.57 17.80 -32.64
N ASN A 408 -33.39 17.58 -31.59
CA ASN A 408 -34.20 16.38 -31.44
C ASN A 408 -35.00 16.05 -32.72
N GLU A 409 -35.55 17.07 -33.35
CA GLU A 409 -36.35 16.95 -34.58
C GLU A 409 -35.50 16.45 -35.77
N GLU A 410 -34.21 16.83 -35.86
CA GLU A 410 -33.29 16.36 -36.90
C GLU A 410 -32.97 14.86 -36.70
N VAL A 411 -32.72 14.47 -35.44
CA VAL A 411 -32.38 13.06 -35.13
C VAL A 411 -33.55 12.11 -35.38
N ILE A 412 -34.79 12.55 -35.06
CA ILE A 412 -35.99 11.72 -35.23
C ILE A 412 -36.48 11.77 -36.67
N GLY A 413 -36.35 12.92 -37.34
CA GLY A 413 -36.90 13.14 -38.71
C GLY A 413 -36.01 12.57 -39.83
N ASP A 414 -34.69 12.66 -39.71
CA ASP A 414 -33.75 12.19 -40.74
C ASP A 414 -32.45 11.68 -40.11
N LEU A 415 -32.51 10.48 -39.55
CA LEU A 415 -31.38 9.82 -38.91
C LEU A 415 -30.23 9.54 -39.90
N GLU A 416 -30.52 9.25 -41.18
CA GLU A 416 -29.49 8.96 -42.18
C GLU A 416 -28.65 10.19 -42.48
N GLN A 417 -29.26 11.38 -42.57
CA GLN A 417 -28.54 12.64 -42.74
C GLN A 417 -27.66 12.99 -41.55
N VAL A 418 -28.15 12.73 -40.31
CA VAL A 418 -27.44 12.92 -39.06
C VAL A 418 -26.19 11.99 -39.03
N LEU A 419 -26.36 10.73 -39.33
CA LEU A 419 -25.25 9.75 -39.39
C LEU A 419 -24.22 10.14 -40.45
N SER A 420 -24.64 10.56 -41.64
CA SER A 420 -23.75 11.05 -42.67
C SER A 420 -22.90 12.24 -42.25
N LYS A 421 -23.49 13.20 -41.52
CA LYS A 421 -22.74 14.31 -40.93
C LYS A 421 -21.73 13.85 -39.87
N ILE A 422 -22.11 12.91 -39.02
CA ILE A 422 -21.21 12.30 -37.98
C ILE A 422 -20.04 11.57 -38.65
N GLU A 423 -20.27 10.75 -39.67
CA GLU A 423 -19.23 10.02 -40.42
C GLU A 423 -18.26 10.96 -41.12
N LYS A 424 -18.77 12.04 -41.73
CA LYS A 424 -17.94 13.07 -42.35
C LYS A 424 -17.02 13.73 -41.31
N GLU A 425 -17.57 14.05 -40.14
CA GLU A 425 -16.79 14.71 -39.08
C GLU A 425 -15.77 13.76 -38.42
N LEU A 426 -16.11 12.48 -38.27
CA LEU A 426 -15.17 11.44 -37.86
C LEU A 426 -13.99 11.28 -38.84
N SER A 427 -14.25 11.42 -40.14
CA SER A 427 -13.23 11.37 -41.20
C SER A 427 -12.35 12.61 -41.20
N ASN A 428 -12.94 13.81 -40.98
CA ASN A 428 -12.20 15.05 -40.85
C ASN A 428 -11.26 15.00 -39.65
N GLN A 429 -11.76 14.59 -38.47
CA GLN A 429 -10.98 14.46 -37.25
C GLN A 429 -9.86 13.41 -37.40
N ALA A 430 -10.09 12.30 -38.13
CA ALA A 430 -9.05 11.34 -38.47
C ALA A 430 -7.95 11.96 -39.34
N SER A 431 -8.32 12.79 -40.29
CA SER A 431 -7.36 13.47 -41.16
C SER A 431 -6.55 14.55 -40.46
N GLU A 432 -7.16 15.26 -39.52
CA GLU A 432 -6.47 16.25 -38.66
C GLU A 432 -5.50 15.57 -37.68
N LEU A 433 -5.90 14.47 -37.04
CA LEU A 433 -5.04 13.67 -36.17
C LEU A 433 -3.85 13.09 -36.93
N LEU A 434 -4.06 12.56 -38.15
CA LEU A 434 -2.98 12.04 -39.03
C LEU A 434 -2.03 13.17 -39.52
N LYS A 435 -2.51 14.40 -39.71
CA LYS A 435 -1.66 15.57 -40.03
C LYS A 435 -0.83 15.99 -38.82
N LEU A 436 -1.40 15.94 -37.60
CA LEU A 436 -0.69 16.18 -36.34
C LEU A 436 0.39 15.12 -36.13
N GLU A 437 0.08 13.83 -36.33
CA GLU A 437 1.06 12.71 -36.22
C GLU A 437 2.19 12.87 -37.24
N LYS A 438 1.92 13.26 -38.51
CA LYS A 438 2.95 13.55 -39.50
C LYS A 438 3.82 14.75 -39.18
N ASN A 439 3.29 15.79 -38.59
CA ASN A 439 4.05 16.98 -38.14
C ASN A 439 4.92 16.68 -36.90
N ILE A 440 4.49 15.79 -36.02
CA ILE A 440 5.27 15.35 -34.86
C ILE A 440 6.47 14.50 -35.33
N SER A 441 6.28 13.65 -36.35
CA SER A 441 7.35 12.78 -36.90
C SER A 441 8.50 13.56 -37.60
N THR A 442 8.30 14.81 -37.97
CA THR A 442 9.35 15.61 -38.64
C THR A 442 10.11 16.55 -37.72
N THR A 443 9.69 16.70 -36.43
CA THR A 443 10.26 17.69 -35.52
C THR A 443 11.21 17.10 -34.48
N PHE A 444 11.23 15.77 -34.26
CA PHE A 444 12.16 15.11 -33.34
C PHE A 444 12.79 13.86 -33.99
N PRO A 445 14.12 13.71 -33.99
CA PRO A 445 14.80 12.47 -34.34
C PRO A 445 14.36 11.36 -33.39
N LEU A 446 14.21 10.13 -33.88
CA LEU A 446 13.99 8.90 -33.10
C LEU A 446 14.99 8.83 -31.96
N GLU A 447 14.52 9.07 -30.73
CA GLU A 447 15.34 9.08 -29.51
C GLU A 447 15.41 7.68 -28.90
N ARG A 448 16.57 7.33 -28.34
CA ARG A 448 16.83 6.03 -27.71
C ARG A 448 16.09 5.92 -26.36
N VAL A 449 15.69 4.72 -25.97
CA VAL A 449 15.18 4.44 -24.63
C VAL A 449 16.26 4.82 -23.60
N GLY A 450 15.91 5.72 -22.65
CA GLY A 450 16.82 6.27 -21.64
C GLY A 450 17.27 7.72 -21.89
N ASP A 451 16.87 8.35 -23.00
CA ASP A 451 17.23 9.72 -23.37
C ASP A 451 16.30 10.78 -22.73
N ARG A 452 15.43 10.41 -21.78
CA ARG A 452 14.43 11.28 -21.16
C ARG A 452 14.36 11.08 -19.65
N ILE A 453 14.05 12.17 -18.94
CA ILE A 453 13.68 12.12 -17.52
C ILE A 453 12.16 12.28 -17.43
N GLU A 454 11.48 11.29 -16.91
CA GLU A 454 10.05 11.36 -16.59
C GLU A 454 9.87 11.93 -15.19
N VAL A 455 9.02 12.96 -15.07
CA VAL A 455 8.65 13.51 -13.77
C VAL A 455 7.13 13.52 -13.60
N PHE A 456 6.68 13.34 -12.37
CA PHE A 456 5.28 13.61 -12.01
C PHE A 456 5.21 14.91 -11.21
N THR A 457 4.37 15.84 -11.66
CA THR A 457 4.13 17.10 -10.94
C THR A 457 2.65 17.33 -10.66
N THR A 458 2.34 17.79 -9.46
CA THR A 458 0.98 18.25 -9.09
C THR A 458 0.73 19.71 -9.54
N ARG A 459 1.80 20.40 -10.03
CA ARG A 459 1.80 21.80 -10.44
C ARG A 459 2.27 21.97 -11.89
N PRO A 460 1.60 21.34 -12.88
CA PRO A 460 1.98 21.52 -14.29
C PRO A 460 1.84 22.97 -14.77
N ASP A 461 1.06 23.82 -14.07
CA ASP A 461 0.95 25.26 -14.29
C ASP A 461 2.28 26.01 -14.10
N THR A 462 3.22 25.44 -13.35
CA THR A 462 4.51 26.09 -13.06
C THR A 462 5.64 25.68 -13.98
N ILE A 463 5.38 24.93 -15.04
CA ILE A 463 6.42 24.35 -15.91
C ILE A 463 7.39 25.40 -16.46
N PHE A 464 6.96 26.61 -16.79
CA PHE A 464 7.83 27.68 -17.28
C PHE A 464 8.77 28.28 -16.22
N GLY A 465 8.55 27.96 -14.94
CA GLY A 465 9.42 28.32 -13.82
C GLY A 465 10.50 27.30 -13.50
N VAL A 466 10.55 26.19 -14.26
CA VAL A 466 11.57 25.14 -14.08
C VAL A 466 12.96 25.68 -14.44
N THR A 467 13.92 25.59 -13.52
CA THR A 467 15.29 26.04 -13.73
C THR A 467 16.34 24.95 -13.52
N PHE A 468 15.98 23.90 -12.78
CA PHE A 468 16.80 22.70 -12.66
C PHE A 468 15.92 21.47 -12.44
N MET A 469 16.52 20.30 -12.57
CA MET A 469 15.92 19.01 -12.25
C MET A 469 16.74 18.34 -11.16
N THR A 470 16.08 17.62 -10.27
CA THR A 470 16.75 16.84 -9.24
C THR A 470 16.34 15.38 -9.32
N LEU A 471 17.33 14.50 -9.37
CA LEU A 471 17.17 13.06 -9.29
C LEU A 471 17.49 12.57 -7.87
N ALA A 472 16.86 11.49 -7.46
CA ALA A 472 17.30 10.76 -6.28
C ALA A 472 18.74 10.25 -6.49
N PRO A 473 19.61 10.26 -5.47
CA PRO A 473 20.98 9.77 -5.60
C PRO A 473 21.08 8.33 -6.11
N GLU A 474 20.08 7.51 -5.82
CA GLU A 474 19.97 6.09 -6.21
C GLU A 474 19.34 5.87 -7.60
N HIS A 475 18.92 6.94 -8.28
CA HIS A 475 18.23 6.83 -9.56
C HIS A 475 19.17 6.25 -10.63
N GLU A 476 18.68 5.28 -11.42
CA GLU A 476 19.47 4.55 -12.40
C GLU A 476 20.10 5.41 -13.51
N LEU A 477 19.53 6.56 -13.83
CA LEU A 477 20.06 7.49 -14.81
C LEU A 477 21.33 8.20 -14.29
N VAL A 478 21.51 8.36 -12.99
CA VAL A 478 22.62 9.13 -12.40
C VAL A 478 23.98 8.63 -12.91
N SER A 479 24.21 7.31 -12.83
CA SER A 479 25.45 6.70 -13.32
C SER A 479 25.65 6.80 -14.85
N LYS A 480 24.55 6.92 -15.60
CA LYS A 480 24.54 6.98 -17.06
C LYS A 480 24.84 8.39 -17.60
N ILE A 481 24.36 9.42 -16.87
CA ILE A 481 24.41 10.82 -17.33
C ILE A 481 25.52 11.66 -16.66
N THR A 482 26.06 11.19 -15.53
CA THR A 482 27.13 11.90 -14.83
C THR A 482 28.37 12.02 -15.72
N THR A 483 28.83 13.26 -15.92
CA THR A 483 30.05 13.54 -16.71
C THR A 483 31.30 13.16 -15.92
N ASP A 484 32.40 12.83 -16.64
CA ASP A 484 33.63 12.43 -15.99
C ASP A 484 34.15 13.51 -15.02
N ALA A 485 33.91 14.80 -15.32
CA ALA A 485 34.34 15.92 -14.47
C ALA A 485 33.58 15.98 -13.14
N GLN A 486 32.40 15.40 -13.04
CA GLN A 486 31.54 15.42 -11.84
C GLN A 486 31.49 14.07 -11.13
N LYS A 487 32.10 13.04 -11.70
CA LYS A 487 31.99 11.67 -11.24
C LYS A 487 32.37 11.47 -9.77
N GLU A 488 33.51 12.00 -9.37
CA GLU A 488 34.03 11.89 -8.00
C GLU A 488 33.08 12.55 -6.98
N ALA A 489 32.59 13.77 -7.27
CA ALA A 489 31.68 14.50 -6.41
C ALA A 489 30.32 13.79 -6.29
N VAL A 490 29.79 13.25 -7.40
CA VAL A 490 28.52 12.51 -7.43
C VAL A 490 28.63 11.18 -6.67
N GLU A 491 29.70 10.41 -6.88
CA GLU A 491 29.93 9.13 -6.19
C GLU A 491 30.08 9.34 -4.67
N ALA A 492 30.84 10.36 -4.24
CA ALA A 492 31.00 10.71 -2.83
C ALA A 492 29.65 11.12 -2.19
N TYR A 493 28.81 11.86 -2.93
CA TYR A 493 27.48 12.25 -2.46
C TYR A 493 26.55 11.05 -2.31
N ILE A 494 26.55 10.13 -3.28
CA ILE A 494 25.76 8.88 -3.22
C ILE A 494 26.16 8.05 -2.00
N GLU A 495 27.47 7.88 -1.75
CA GLU A 495 27.96 7.11 -0.59
C GLU A 495 27.54 7.75 0.74
N ALA A 496 27.64 9.07 0.85
CA ALA A 496 27.21 9.79 2.06
C ALA A 496 25.70 9.65 2.31
N THR A 497 24.90 9.76 1.25
CA THR A 497 23.43 9.68 1.34
C THR A 497 22.95 8.25 1.65
N ALA A 498 23.65 7.23 1.13
CA ALA A 498 23.30 5.81 1.38
C ALA A 498 23.35 5.42 2.87
N LYS A 499 24.08 6.19 3.70
CA LYS A 499 24.17 5.99 5.15
C LYS A 499 22.95 6.53 5.92
N ARG A 500 22.07 7.29 5.25
CA ARG A 500 20.88 7.91 5.85
C ARG A 500 19.60 7.20 5.41
N SER A 501 18.68 6.97 6.36
CA SER A 501 17.37 6.39 6.01
C SER A 501 16.50 7.40 5.24
N GLU A 502 15.54 6.92 4.44
CA GLU A 502 14.57 7.82 3.78
C GLU A 502 13.81 8.67 4.80
N ARG A 503 13.50 8.12 5.97
CA ARG A 503 12.82 8.83 7.05
C ARG A 503 13.68 9.98 7.57
N ASP A 504 14.97 9.75 7.76
CA ASP A 504 15.92 10.79 8.21
C ASP A 504 16.06 11.88 7.15
N ARG A 505 16.14 11.49 5.88
CA ARG A 505 16.19 12.41 4.74
C ARG A 505 14.91 13.26 4.64
N MET A 506 13.73 12.67 4.90
CA MET A 506 12.45 13.40 4.93
C MET A 506 12.31 14.33 6.15
N ALA A 507 12.88 13.95 7.29
CA ALA A 507 12.80 14.72 8.53
C ALA A 507 13.78 15.90 8.55
N ASP A 508 14.90 15.80 7.82
CA ASP A 508 15.93 16.83 7.74
C ASP A 508 15.57 17.87 6.68
N VAL A 509 14.73 18.81 7.06
CA VAL A 509 14.35 19.96 6.21
C VAL A 509 15.32 21.15 6.31
N LYS A 510 16.35 21.06 7.16
CA LYS A 510 17.29 22.17 7.41
C LYS A 510 18.60 22.04 6.65
N THR A 511 19.01 20.83 6.31
CA THR A 511 20.27 20.58 5.60
C THR A 511 20.03 20.61 4.09
N ILE A 512 20.63 21.61 3.41
CA ILE A 512 20.58 21.70 1.96
C ILE A 512 21.81 21.04 1.40
N SER A 513 21.64 19.96 0.64
CA SER A 513 22.74 19.21 0.05
C SER A 513 22.38 18.70 -1.35
N GLY A 514 23.40 18.58 -2.21
CA GLY A 514 23.23 18.07 -3.57
C GLY A 514 24.54 18.04 -4.35
N ALA A 515 24.56 17.38 -5.49
CA ALA A 515 25.68 17.38 -6.40
C ALA A 515 25.22 17.57 -7.85
N PHE A 516 25.92 18.39 -8.61
CA PHE A 516 25.65 18.60 -10.03
C PHE A 516 26.20 17.43 -10.84
N THR A 517 25.37 16.84 -11.73
CA THR A 517 25.77 15.70 -12.56
C THR A 517 26.64 16.08 -13.76
N GLY A 518 26.72 17.38 -14.08
CA GLY A 518 27.33 17.87 -15.32
C GLY A 518 26.43 17.75 -16.56
N ALA A 519 25.28 17.09 -16.43
CA ALA A 519 24.33 16.89 -17.51
C ALA A 519 23.21 17.94 -17.53
N TYR A 520 22.52 18.03 -18.66
CA TYR A 520 21.42 18.97 -18.87
C TYR A 520 20.24 18.26 -19.54
N ALA A 521 19.03 18.65 -19.15
CA ALA A 521 17.80 18.33 -19.83
C ALA A 521 17.35 19.51 -20.73
N LYS A 522 16.46 19.24 -21.67
CA LYS A 522 15.82 20.25 -22.52
C LYS A 522 14.43 20.56 -22.00
N HIS A 523 14.13 21.83 -21.77
CA HIS A 523 12.78 22.25 -21.43
C HIS A 523 11.82 21.94 -22.59
N PRO A 524 10.72 21.19 -22.38
CA PRO A 524 9.92 20.65 -23.49
C PRO A 524 9.18 21.74 -24.30
N PHE A 525 8.80 22.88 -23.67
CA PHE A 525 8.16 23.99 -24.39
C PHE A 525 9.17 24.98 -24.97
N THR A 526 10.09 25.47 -24.15
CA THR A 526 11.01 26.59 -24.56
C THR A 526 12.28 26.11 -25.24
N GLY A 527 12.67 24.85 -25.06
CA GLY A 527 13.94 24.32 -25.59
C GLY A 527 15.17 24.72 -24.79
N GLU A 528 15.04 25.49 -23.69
CA GLU A 528 16.15 25.93 -22.84
C GLU A 528 16.85 24.75 -22.15
N LYS A 529 18.13 24.93 -21.83
CA LYS A 529 18.91 23.96 -21.08
C LYS A 529 18.61 24.06 -19.57
N ILE A 530 18.30 22.91 -18.95
CA ILE A 530 17.99 22.76 -17.53
C ILE A 530 19.06 21.89 -16.90
N GLN A 531 19.71 22.35 -15.84
CA GLN A 531 20.72 21.58 -15.09
C GLN A 531 20.11 20.34 -14.44
N ILE A 532 20.84 19.21 -14.41
CA ILE A 532 20.41 18.00 -13.71
C ILE A 532 21.32 17.79 -12.49
N TRP A 533 20.70 17.81 -11.32
CA TRP A 533 21.31 17.62 -10.02
C TRP A 533 20.89 16.30 -9.37
N ILE A 534 21.61 15.85 -8.37
CA ILE A 534 21.13 14.84 -7.41
C ILE A 534 20.94 15.51 -6.05
N GLY A 535 19.92 15.13 -5.32
CA GLY A 535 19.59 15.68 -4.00
C GLY A 535 18.91 14.66 -3.11
N ASP A 536 19.28 14.62 -1.85
CA ASP A 536 18.79 13.65 -0.87
C ASP A 536 17.33 13.87 -0.47
N TYR A 537 16.78 15.04 -0.76
CA TYR A 537 15.35 15.33 -0.56
C TYR A 537 14.43 14.69 -1.62
N VAL A 538 15.00 14.19 -2.72
CA VAL A 538 14.27 13.39 -3.72
C VAL A 538 14.46 11.91 -3.39
N LEU A 539 13.38 11.17 -3.31
CA LEU A 539 13.39 9.74 -2.98
C LEU A 539 13.16 8.92 -4.25
N ALA A 540 14.05 7.96 -4.52
CA ALA A 540 13.89 7.02 -5.63
C ALA A 540 12.59 6.22 -5.52
N SER A 541 12.14 6.03 -4.30
CA SER A 541 10.94 5.31 -3.95
C SER A 541 9.65 6.12 -4.16
N TYR A 542 9.69 7.41 -4.50
CA TYR A 542 8.50 8.26 -4.68
C TYR A 542 8.40 8.82 -6.10
N GLY A 543 7.27 8.56 -6.76
CA GLY A 543 7.03 8.99 -8.14
C GLY A 543 7.98 8.28 -9.11
N THR A 544 8.69 9.06 -9.90
CA THR A 544 9.71 8.58 -10.84
C THR A 544 11.14 8.65 -10.26
N GLY A 545 11.30 9.03 -9.00
CA GLY A 545 12.62 9.33 -8.43
C GLY A 545 13.26 10.59 -9.02
N ALA A 546 12.49 11.41 -9.74
CA ALA A 546 12.90 12.66 -10.36
C ALA A 546 11.87 13.76 -10.14
N VAL A 547 12.30 14.98 -9.96
CA VAL A 547 11.46 16.16 -9.83
C VAL A 547 11.92 17.28 -10.75
N MET A 548 10.98 18.02 -11.31
CA MET A 548 11.24 19.31 -11.93
C MET A 548 11.21 20.38 -10.82
N ALA A 549 12.29 21.09 -10.63
CA ALA A 549 12.41 22.09 -9.59
C ALA A 549 11.94 23.47 -10.07
N VAL A 550 11.07 24.09 -9.26
CA VAL A 550 10.46 25.39 -9.54
C VAL A 550 10.72 26.35 -8.37
N PRO A 551 11.91 26.96 -8.28
CA PRO A 551 12.30 27.78 -7.13
C PRO A 551 11.37 28.94 -6.79
N CYS A 552 10.70 29.54 -7.76
CA CYS A 552 9.77 30.61 -7.50
C CYS A 552 8.45 30.14 -6.85
N GLY A 553 8.13 28.85 -6.87
CA GLY A 553 6.85 28.27 -6.43
C GLY A 553 6.94 27.17 -5.38
N ASP A 554 8.15 26.77 -4.97
CA ASP A 554 8.41 25.79 -3.94
C ASP A 554 9.60 26.25 -3.07
N GLN A 555 9.40 26.32 -1.75
CA GLN A 555 10.39 26.87 -0.84
C GLN A 555 11.67 26.01 -0.79
N ARG A 556 11.56 24.71 -0.85
CA ARG A 556 12.72 23.81 -0.83
C ARG A 556 13.58 23.96 -2.10
N ASP A 557 12.93 24.09 -3.24
CA ASP A 557 13.61 24.37 -4.51
C ASP A 557 14.25 25.77 -4.50
N TRP A 558 13.60 26.75 -3.84
CA TRP A 558 14.12 28.11 -3.66
C TRP A 558 15.40 28.09 -2.81
N ASP A 559 15.36 27.41 -1.67
CA ASP A 559 16.50 27.26 -0.77
C ASP A 559 17.68 26.57 -1.49
N PHE A 560 17.40 25.50 -2.24
CA PHE A 560 18.39 24.79 -3.04
C PHE A 560 19.00 25.68 -4.13
N ALA A 561 18.15 26.40 -4.87
CA ALA A 561 18.61 27.29 -5.94
C ALA A 561 19.52 28.41 -5.40
N ASN A 562 19.16 29.03 -4.28
CA ASN A 562 20.01 30.06 -3.65
C ASN A 562 21.31 29.49 -3.12
N HIS A 563 21.30 28.31 -2.49
CA HIS A 563 22.50 27.66 -1.97
C HIS A 563 23.51 27.36 -3.07
N PHE A 564 23.06 26.88 -4.23
CA PHE A 564 23.91 26.50 -5.36
C PHE A 564 24.03 27.57 -6.45
N GLY A 565 23.47 28.77 -6.26
CA GLY A 565 23.54 29.89 -7.21
C GLY A 565 22.80 29.62 -8.52
N ILE A 566 21.70 28.85 -8.48
CA ILE A 566 20.88 28.56 -9.64
C ILE A 566 19.85 29.68 -9.85
N GLN A 567 19.60 30.07 -11.12
CA GLN A 567 18.68 31.15 -11.45
C GLN A 567 17.24 30.84 -11.00
N ILE A 568 16.56 31.80 -10.38
CA ILE A 568 15.14 31.73 -10.04
C ILE A 568 14.34 32.52 -11.08
N LYS A 569 13.43 31.89 -11.80
CA LYS A 569 12.52 32.51 -12.77
C LYS A 569 11.16 32.78 -12.10
N ASN A 570 10.79 34.04 -11.89
CA ASN A 570 9.47 34.38 -11.36
C ASN A 570 8.39 34.24 -12.43
N ILE A 571 7.41 33.40 -12.14
CA ILE A 571 6.24 33.15 -13.00
C ILE A 571 4.92 33.61 -12.37
N PHE A 572 4.95 34.44 -11.34
CA PHE A 572 3.76 34.95 -10.66
C PHE A 572 3.60 36.45 -10.84
N GLU A 573 2.40 36.89 -11.14
CA GLU A 573 2.07 38.32 -11.39
C GLU A 573 2.11 39.09 -10.07
N GLY A 574 2.95 40.13 -10.01
CA GLY A 574 3.02 41.05 -8.88
C GLY A 574 3.57 40.48 -7.57
N VAL A 575 4.20 39.30 -7.60
CA VAL A 575 4.79 38.65 -6.44
C VAL A 575 6.31 38.83 -6.46
N ASP A 576 6.89 39.24 -5.34
CA ASP A 576 8.35 39.26 -5.15
C ASP A 576 8.81 37.91 -4.61
N VAL A 577 9.73 37.27 -5.32
CA VAL A 577 10.32 35.96 -4.98
C VAL A 577 11.79 36.07 -4.59
N SER A 578 12.30 37.27 -4.29
CA SER A 578 13.70 37.50 -3.93
C SER A 578 14.07 36.95 -2.56
N GLU A 579 13.14 36.90 -1.60
CA GLU A 579 13.39 36.45 -0.23
C GLU A 579 12.74 35.10 0.10
N ALA A 580 11.71 34.68 -0.62
CA ALA A 580 11.04 33.40 -0.44
C ALA A 580 10.26 32.98 -1.69
N ALA A 581 9.91 31.68 -1.80
CA ALA A 581 9.04 31.16 -2.84
C ALA A 581 7.59 31.63 -2.65
N CYS A 582 6.83 31.70 -3.75
CA CYS A 582 5.39 31.97 -3.72
C CYS A 582 4.62 30.65 -3.66
N GLU A 583 4.14 30.28 -2.50
CA GLU A 583 3.27 29.09 -2.32
C GLU A 583 1.78 29.40 -2.47
N ASP A 584 1.41 30.65 -2.76
CA ASP A 584 0.02 31.06 -2.92
C ASP A 584 -0.60 30.47 -4.19
N LYS A 585 -1.54 29.54 -4.02
CA LYS A 585 -2.28 28.87 -5.11
C LYS A 585 -3.33 29.78 -5.76
N THR A 586 -3.54 31.00 -5.27
CA THR A 586 -4.47 32.00 -5.84
C THR A 586 -3.76 33.00 -6.75
N ALA A 587 -2.43 33.05 -6.72
CA ALA A 587 -1.63 33.91 -7.58
C ALA A 587 -1.92 33.65 -9.07
N LYS A 588 -1.84 34.67 -9.90
CA LYS A 588 -1.94 34.52 -11.35
C LYS A 588 -0.59 34.21 -11.95
N ILE A 589 -0.62 33.39 -12.98
CA ILE A 589 0.60 33.03 -13.72
C ILE A 589 1.02 34.18 -14.63
N ALA A 590 2.32 34.50 -14.67
CA ALA A 590 2.94 35.49 -15.52
C ALA A 590 4.21 34.88 -16.18
N ASN A 591 4.80 35.55 -17.15
CA ASN A 591 6.06 35.13 -17.81
C ASN A 591 6.08 33.67 -18.29
N SER A 592 4.94 33.12 -18.67
CA SER A 592 4.69 31.70 -18.93
C SER A 592 3.95 31.48 -20.26
N GLU A 593 4.33 32.23 -21.30
CA GLU A 593 3.75 32.15 -22.66
C GLU A 593 2.21 32.09 -22.61
N PHE A 594 1.63 30.99 -23.14
CA PHE A 594 0.17 30.78 -23.22
C PHE A 594 -0.52 30.59 -21.84
N LEU A 595 0.21 30.40 -20.76
CA LEU A 595 -0.34 30.32 -19.39
C LEU A 595 -0.45 31.69 -18.71
N SER A 596 0.19 32.73 -19.24
CA SER A 596 0.23 34.06 -18.63
C SER A 596 -1.17 34.69 -18.50
N GLY A 597 -1.43 35.31 -17.35
CA GLY A 597 -2.72 35.91 -17.00
C GLY A 597 -3.77 34.95 -16.46
N LEU A 598 -3.50 33.63 -16.45
CA LEU A 598 -4.44 32.63 -15.98
C LEU A 598 -4.31 32.40 -14.47
N THR A 599 -5.40 32.00 -13.83
CA THR A 599 -5.37 31.45 -12.48
C THR A 599 -4.73 30.07 -12.50
N VAL A 600 -4.12 29.63 -11.38
CA VAL A 600 -3.48 28.30 -11.23
C VAL A 600 -4.39 27.18 -11.77
N LYS A 601 -5.68 27.14 -11.39
CA LYS A 601 -6.62 26.09 -11.83
C LYS A 601 -6.83 26.05 -13.35
N LYS A 602 -6.88 27.22 -14.02
CA LYS A 602 -7.01 27.29 -15.49
C LYS A 602 -5.69 26.97 -16.17
N ALA A 603 -4.58 27.45 -15.64
CA ALA A 603 -3.23 27.18 -16.14
C ALA A 603 -2.88 25.70 -16.07
N THR A 604 -3.20 25.02 -14.97
CA THR A 604 -3.01 23.56 -14.79
C THR A 604 -3.71 22.77 -15.91
N LYS A 605 -5.00 23.07 -16.18
CA LYS A 605 -5.76 22.37 -17.22
C LYS A 605 -5.17 22.61 -18.62
N LEU A 606 -4.81 23.87 -18.92
CA LEU A 606 -4.25 24.23 -20.21
C LEU A 606 -2.84 23.67 -20.42
N ALA A 607 -2.01 23.67 -19.38
CA ALA A 607 -0.68 23.07 -19.43
C ALA A 607 -0.76 21.57 -19.76
N ILE A 608 -1.62 20.82 -19.07
CA ILE A 608 -1.84 19.38 -19.36
C ILE A 608 -2.29 19.19 -20.81
N TYR A 609 -3.27 19.97 -21.27
CA TYR A 609 -3.76 19.90 -22.64
C TYR A 609 -2.64 20.12 -23.68
N GLU A 610 -1.82 21.17 -23.51
CA GLU A 610 -0.73 21.46 -24.44
C GLU A 610 0.40 20.43 -24.36
N MET A 611 0.69 19.86 -23.18
CA MET A 611 1.63 18.74 -23.04
C MET A 611 1.16 17.50 -23.77
N GLU A 612 -0.13 17.14 -23.63
CA GLU A 612 -0.73 15.99 -24.36
C GLU A 612 -0.76 16.22 -25.86
N LYS A 613 -1.11 17.41 -26.29
CA LYS A 613 -1.13 17.78 -27.72
C LYS A 613 0.24 17.72 -28.36
N GLN A 614 1.29 18.08 -27.65
CA GLN A 614 2.69 18.02 -28.13
C GLN A 614 3.38 16.69 -27.87
N GLY A 615 2.73 15.76 -27.14
CA GLY A 615 3.19 14.37 -26.98
C GLY A 615 4.32 14.16 -25.98
N PHE A 616 4.63 15.14 -25.09
CA PHE A 616 5.67 15.01 -24.07
C PHE A 616 5.14 14.97 -22.64
N GLY A 617 3.84 14.90 -22.45
CA GLY A 617 3.25 14.75 -21.13
C GLY A 617 1.79 14.33 -21.18
N LYS A 618 1.25 13.90 -20.06
CA LYS A 618 -0.16 13.49 -19.93
C LYS A 618 -0.68 13.75 -18.52
N GLY A 619 -1.98 14.07 -18.41
CA GLY A 619 -2.65 14.12 -17.12
C GLY A 619 -2.60 12.75 -16.43
N LYS A 620 -2.20 12.71 -15.17
CA LYS A 620 -2.06 11.47 -14.38
C LYS A 620 -2.62 11.68 -12.97
N ILE A 621 -3.33 10.67 -12.47
CA ILE A 621 -3.59 10.52 -11.05
C ILE A 621 -2.54 9.58 -10.51
N ASN A 622 -1.86 10.00 -9.48
CA ASN A 622 -0.83 9.23 -8.81
C ASN A 622 -1.22 8.97 -7.35
N TYR A 623 -0.78 7.85 -6.82
CA TYR A 623 -0.98 7.46 -5.43
C TYR A 623 0.38 7.25 -4.77
N ARG A 624 0.47 7.65 -3.50
CA ARG A 624 1.66 7.38 -2.68
C ARG A 624 1.73 5.92 -2.26
N LEU A 625 0.55 5.28 -2.11
CA LEU A 625 0.45 3.86 -1.78
C LEU A 625 1.20 3.01 -2.80
N ARG A 626 2.04 2.12 -2.31
CA ARG A 626 2.85 1.20 -3.11
C ARG A 626 2.42 -0.22 -2.91
N ASP A 627 2.84 -1.06 -3.86
CA ASP A 627 2.67 -2.49 -3.74
C ASP A 627 3.39 -3.02 -2.51
N ALA A 628 2.73 -3.92 -1.80
CA ALA A 628 3.23 -4.42 -0.55
C ALA A 628 4.22 -5.57 -0.76
N VAL A 629 5.40 -5.49 -0.15
CA VAL A 629 6.32 -6.63 -0.07
C VAL A 629 5.64 -7.73 0.75
N PHE A 630 5.41 -8.87 0.10
CA PHE A 630 4.57 -9.96 0.62
C PHE A 630 5.36 -11.19 1.02
N SER A 631 6.66 -11.12 1.12
CA SER A 631 7.51 -12.24 1.56
C SER A 631 8.46 -11.86 2.68
N ARG A 632 8.83 -12.84 3.50
CA ARG A 632 9.78 -12.70 4.59
C ARG A 632 10.77 -13.88 4.59
N GLN A 633 12.01 -13.59 4.87
CA GLN A 633 13.08 -14.59 5.04
C GLN A 633 13.01 -15.13 6.46
N ARG A 634 11.90 -15.78 6.79
CA ARG A 634 11.60 -16.35 8.11
C ARG A 634 11.20 -17.81 8.01
N TYR A 635 11.42 -18.55 9.08
CA TYR A 635 10.88 -19.90 9.23
C TYR A 635 9.45 -19.86 9.76
N TRP A 636 9.20 -19.06 10.84
CA TRP A 636 7.91 -19.03 11.52
C TRP A 636 6.96 -18.04 10.83
N GLY A 637 6.35 -18.51 9.77
CA GLY A 637 5.40 -17.80 8.94
C GLY A 637 4.63 -18.77 8.04
N GLU A 638 3.58 -18.28 7.39
CA GLU A 638 2.77 -19.07 6.47
C GLU A 638 3.57 -19.41 5.20
N PRO A 639 3.78 -20.70 4.87
CA PRO A 639 4.56 -21.07 3.69
C PRO A 639 3.79 -20.80 2.40
N PHE A 640 4.50 -20.43 1.34
CA PHE A 640 3.91 -20.23 0.02
C PHE A 640 3.60 -21.57 -0.66
N PRO A 641 2.44 -21.71 -1.31
CA PRO A 641 2.10 -22.89 -2.10
C PRO A 641 2.71 -22.81 -3.51
N VAL A 642 4.03 -22.60 -3.60
CA VAL A 642 4.75 -22.29 -4.83
C VAL A 642 5.97 -23.18 -4.99
N TYR A 643 6.14 -23.73 -6.20
CA TYR A 643 7.38 -24.38 -6.63
C TYR A 643 7.94 -23.68 -7.88
N TYR A 644 9.22 -23.87 -8.16
CA TYR A 644 9.89 -23.23 -9.29
C TYR A 644 10.25 -24.21 -10.39
N LYS A 645 9.72 -23.96 -11.60
CA LYS A 645 10.11 -24.69 -12.81
C LYS A 645 10.82 -23.71 -13.75
N GLU A 646 12.07 -24.01 -14.10
CA GLU A 646 12.89 -23.15 -14.97
C GLU A 646 12.98 -21.69 -14.47
N GLY A 647 13.00 -21.52 -13.14
CA GLY A 647 13.04 -20.21 -12.48
C GLY A 647 11.69 -19.47 -12.44
N MET A 648 10.63 -20.02 -13.04
CA MET A 648 9.29 -19.44 -13.03
C MET A 648 8.42 -20.04 -11.92
N PRO A 649 7.68 -19.20 -11.15
CA PRO A 649 6.81 -19.68 -10.08
C PRO A 649 5.60 -20.43 -10.64
N GLN A 650 5.29 -21.56 -10.03
CA GLN A 650 4.13 -22.38 -10.33
C GLN A 650 3.31 -22.60 -9.08
N MET A 651 1.98 -22.42 -9.17
CA MET A 651 1.09 -22.65 -8.04
C MET A 651 0.81 -24.15 -7.84
N ILE A 652 0.86 -24.58 -6.59
CA ILE A 652 0.36 -25.92 -6.21
C ILE A 652 -1.17 -25.87 -6.25
N ASP A 653 -1.78 -26.91 -6.85
CA ASP A 653 -3.24 -27.01 -6.92
C ASP A 653 -3.87 -26.99 -5.51
N ALA A 654 -4.89 -26.17 -5.32
CA ALA A 654 -5.55 -25.94 -4.03
C ALA A 654 -6.04 -27.23 -3.33
N LYS A 655 -6.30 -28.32 -4.07
CA LYS A 655 -6.70 -29.64 -3.50
C LYS A 655 -5.59 -30.29 -2.69
N HIS A 656 -4.33 -29.83 -2.84
CA HIS A 656 -3.16 -30.37 -2.13
C HIS A 656 -2.73 -29.53 -0.93
N LEU A 657 -3.49 -28.47 -0.64
CA LEU A 657 -3.25 -27.63 0.54
C LEU A 657 -3.72 -28.33 1.83
N PRO A 658 -3.10 -28.06 2.97
CA PRO A 658 -2.00 -27.10 3.20
C PRO A 658 -0.61 -27.66 2.83
N ILE A 659 0.27 -26.76 2.37
CA ILE A 659 1.72 -27.03 2.40
C ILE A 659 2.18 -26.68 3.80
N VAL A 660 2.62 -27.67 4.55
CA VAL A 660 2.96 -27.54 5.99
C VAL A 660 4.44 -27.22 6.17
N LEU A 661 4.76 -26.36 7.14
CA LEU A 661 6.14 -26.04 7.50
C LEU A 661 6.95 -27.31 7.82
N PRO A 662 8.13 -27.49 7.21
CA PRO A 662 8.99 -28.63 7.48
C PRO A 662 9.71 -28.47 8.82
N LYS A 663 10.23 -29.56 9.37
CA LYS A 663 11.20 -29.47 10.46
C LYS A 663 12.54 -28.97 9.95
N VAL A 664 13.17 -28.08 10.70
CA VAL A 664 14.53 -27.59 10.44
C VAL A 664 15.36 -27.70 11.71
N GLU A 665 16.66 -27.90 11.55
CA GLU A 665 17.59 -27.93 12.69
C GLU A 665 17.98 -26.51 13.15
N LYS A 666 17.96 -25.52 12.23
CA LYS A 666 18.37 -24.15 12.50
C LYS A 666 17.33 -23.17 11.94
N TYR A 667 17.01 -22.15 12.69
CA TYR A 667 16.05 -21.09 12.32
C TYR A 667 16.73 -19.83 11.74
N LEU A 668 18.06 -19.86 11.58
CA LEU A 668 18.84 -18.82 10.92
C LEU A 668 18.95 -19.10 9.41
N PRO A 669 19.25 -18.09 8.59
CA PRO A 669 19.58 -18.29 7.19
C PRO A 669 20.69 -19.35 7.00
N THR A 670 20.70 -19.97 5.82
CA THR A 670 21.76 -20.91 5.46
C THR A 670 23.12 -20.21 5.32
N GLU A 671 24.22 -20.93 5.31
CA GLU A 671 25.56 -20.36 5.15
C GLU A 671 25.77 -19.64 3.80
N ASP A 672 25.02 -20.06 2.76
CA ASP A 672 24.99 -19.38 1.45
C ASP A 672 23.97 -18.24 1.37
N GLY A 673 23.33 -17.87 2.49
CA GLY A 673 22.44 -16.70 2.62
C GLY A 673 21.01 -16.92 2.14
N LYS A 674 20.56 -18.16 1.95
CA LYS A 674 19.16 -18.47 1.67
C LYS A 674 18.31 -18.35 2.94
N PRO A 675 16.98 -18.14 2.80
CA PRO A 675 16.06 -18.13 3.93
C PRO A 675 16.13 -19.41 4.79
N PRO A 676 15.68 -19.36 6.06
CA PRO A 676 15.78 -20.51 6.99
C PRO A 676 15.17 -21.82 6.48
N LEU A 677 14.14 -21.76 5.63
CA LEU A 677 13.58 -22.97 4.99
C LEU A 677 14.57 -23.68 4.07
N GLY A 678 15.66 -23.02 3.67
CA GLY A 678 16.77 -23.64 2.95
C GLY A 678 17.55 -24.70 3.76
N ASN A 679 17.35 -24.73 5.10
CA ASN A 679 17.91 -25.76 5.99
C ASN A 679 17.05 -27.04 6.07
N ALA A 680 15.91 -27.09 5.37
CA ALA A 680 15.00 -28.24 5.43
C ALA A 680 15.44 -29.36 4.49
N ASP A 681 15.52 -30.59 5.02
CA ASP A 681 15.81 -31.77 4.21
C ASP A 681 14.64 -32.21 3.32
N VAL A 682 13.41 -31.88 3.72
CA VAL A 682 12.15 -32.23 3.03
C VAL A 682 11.43 -30.95 2.63
N TRP A 683 11.82 -30.37 1.48
CA TRP A 683 11.24 -29.13 0.96
C TRP A 683 11.36 -29.03 -0.57
N ALA A 684 10.85 -30.04 -1.26
CA ALA A 684 10.72 -30.06 -2.71
C ALA A 684 9.34 -30.59 -3.09
N TRP A 685 8.79 -30.17 -4.23
CA TRP A 685 7.49 -30.60 -4.73
C TRP A 685 7.64 -31.64 -5.83
N ASP A 686 7.05 -32.79 -5.59
CA ASP A 686 6.94 -33.85 -6.60
C ASP A 686 5.60 -33.75 -7.32
N CYS A 687 5.65 -33.39 -8.60
CA CYS A 687 4.46 -33.21 -9.44
C CYS A 687 3.76 -34.53 -9.78
N GLU A 688 4.46 -35.67 -9.77
CA GLU A 688 3.86 -36.99 -10.08
C GLU A 688 3.06 -37.50 -8.89
N THR A 689 3.61 -37.40 -7.70
CA THR A 689 2.94 -37.89 -6.48
C THR A 689 2.11 -36.79 -5.77
N SER A 690 2.26 -35.54 -6.19
CA SER A 690 1.64 -34.36 -5.58
C SER A 690 1.92 -34.28 -4.07
N LYS A 691 3.19 -34.44 -3.69
CA LYS A 691 3.65 -34.42 -2.29
C LYS A 691 4.93 -33.62 -2.12
N VAL A 692 5.12 -33.12 -0.91
CA VAL A 692 6.41 -32.56 -0.48
C VAL A 692 7.37 -33.74 -0.20
N VAL A 693 8.56 -33.69 -0.80
CA VAL A 693 9.59 -34.73 -0.75
C VAL A 693 10.95 -34.15 -0.37
N GLY A 694 11.95 -35.01 -0.23
CA GLY A 694 13.33 -34.63 0.09
C GLY A 694 13.96 -33.75 -1.00
N VAL A 695 14.76 -32.76 -0.59
CA VAL A 695 15.50 -31.87 -1.51
C VAL A 695 16.53 -32.61 -2.37
N ASP A 696 17.02 -33.75 -1.90
CA ASP A 696 17.91 -34.68 -2.62
C ASP A 696 17.26 -35.26 -3.89
N LYS A 697 15.94 -35.23 -4.00
CA LYS A 697 15.17 -35.73 -5.14
C LYS A 697 14.93 -34.66 -6.24
N ILE A 698 15.36 -33.43 -6.04
CA ILE A 698 15.17 -32.38 -7.05
C ILE A 698 15.89 -32.76 -8.35
N ASN A 699 15.15 -32.89 -9.42
CA ASN A 699 15.65 -33.25 -10.75
C ASN A 699 15.23 -32.21 -11.83
N ASN A 700 14.49 -31.17 -11.49
CA ASN A 700 13.99 -30.13 -12.36
C ASN A 700 13.17 -30.64 -13.58
N THR A 701 12.65 -31.85 -13.49
CA THR A 701 11.79 -32.49 -14.49
C THR A 701 10.43 -32.86 -13.90
N THR A 702 10.41 -33.57 -12.78
CA THR A 702 9.21 -33.97 -12.04
C THR A 702 9.22 -33.48 -10.59
N VAL A 703 10.41 -33.25 -10.02
CA VAL A 703 10.59 -32.77 -8.66
C VAL A 703 11.29 -31.40 -8.68
N PHE A 704 10.67 -30.41 -8.11
CA PHE A 704 11.07 -29.01 -8.19
C PHE A 704 11.26 -28.40 -6.80
N PRO A 705 12.14 -27.37 -6.65
CA PRO A 705 12.31 -26.67 -5.40
C PRO A 705 11.07 -25.86 -5.02
N LEU A 706 10.71 -25.88 -3.72
CA LEU A 706 9.67 -25.03 -3.15
C LEU A 706 10.22 -23.63 -2.81
N GLU A 707 9.31 -22.66 -2.70
CA GLU A 707 9.64 -21.31 -2.21
C GLU A 707 10.22 -21.38 -0.79
N LEU A 708 11.29 -20.63 -0.55
CA LEU A 708 12.00 -20.60 0.73
C LEU A 708 11.58 -19.48 1.67
N ASN A 709 10.89 -18.48 1.15
CA ASN A 709 10.31 -17.40 1.95
C ASN A 709 8.98 -17.86 2.56
N THR A 710 8.52 -17.14 3.60
CA THR A 710 7.18 -17.25 4.15
C THR A 710 6.39 -15.96 3.91
N MET A 711 5.07 -16.04 3.96
CA MET A 711 4.20 -14.86 3.91
C MET A 711 4.39 -14.03 5.19
N PRO A 712 4.14 -12.70 5.15
CA PRO A 712 4.18 -11.87 6.35
C PRO A 712 3.06 -12.27 7.32
N GLY A 713 3.25 -12.07 8.62
CA GLY A 713 2.23 -12.42 9.64
C GLY A 713 0.88 -11.76 9.39
N TRP A 714 0.87 -10.56 8.79
CA TRP A 714 -0.37 -9.87 8.45
C TRP A 714 -1.19 -10.54 7.31
N ALA A 715 -0.66 -11.54 6.61
CA ALA A 715 -1.42 -12.30 5.63
C ALA A 715 -2.58 -13.04 6.31
N GLY A 716 -2.31 -13.81 7.35
CA GLY A 716 -3.32 -14.52 8.12
C GLY A 716 -4.29 -13.57 8.83
N SER A 717 -3.79 -12.48 9.39
CA SER A 717 -4.65 -11.52 10.10
C SER A 717 -5.49 -10.61 9.17
N SER A 718 -5.30 -10.69 7.84
CA SER A 718 -6.08 -9.86 6.90
C SER A 718 -7.48 -10.39 6.58
N TRP A 719 -7.85 -11.59 7.03
CA TRP A 719 -9.13 -12.21 6.69
C TRP A 719 -9.78 -13.02 7.83
N TYR A 720 -9.18 -13.08 9.01
CA TYR A 720 -9.58 -13.91 10.15
C TYR A 720 -11.03 -13.69 10.61
N PHE A 721 -11.53 -12.47 10.47
CA PHE A 721 -12.91 -12.12 10.77
C PHE A 721 -13.91 -12.88 9.89
N ASN A 722 -13.56 -13.23 8.67
CA ASN A 722 -14.38 -14.11 7.83
C ASN A 722 -14.32 -15.55 8.35
N ARG A 723 -13.16 -16.04 8.78
CA ARG A 723 -13.01 -17.40 9.31
C ARG A 723 -13.81 -17.63 10.57
N TYR A 724 -13.91 -16.64 11.45
CA TYR A 724 -14.74 -16.73 12.64
C TYR A 724 -16.23 -17.00 12.34
N MET A 725 -16.72 -16.66 11.17
CA MET A 725 -18.10 -16.95 10.79
C MET A 725 -18.34 -18.45 10.59
N ASP A 726 -17.30 -19.23 10.22
CA ASP A 726 -17.39 -20.67 9.95
C ASP A 726 -16.02 -21.37 10.13
N PRO A 727 -15.48 -21.43 11.37
CA PRO A 727 -14.09 -21.84 11.62
C PRO A 727 -13.83 -23.31 11.36
N SER A 728 -14.85 -24.16 11.44
CA SER A 728 -14.73 -25.62 11.28
C SER A 728 -14.94 -26.11 9.83
N ASN A 729 -15.11 -25.19 8.88
CA ASN A 729 -15.32 -25.58 7.49
C ASN A 729 -14.03 -26.07 6.85
N GLU A 730 -14.00 -27.32 6.43
CA GLU A 730 -12.84 -27.93 5.77
C GLU A 730 -12.88 -27.79 4.24
N GLY A 731 -14.06 -27.55 3.67
CA GLY A 731 -14.30 -27.47 2.23
C GLY A 731 -14.15 -26.10 1.62
N GLU A 732 -14.43 -25.05 2.40
CA GLU A 732 -14.38 -23.65 1.98
C GLU A 732 -13.74 -22.78 3.06
N PHE A 733 -13.15 -21.64 2.68
CA PHE A 733 -12.58 -20.72 3.66
C PHE A 733 -13.65 -20.16 4.62
N VAL A 734 -14.88 -20.02 4.12
CA VAL A 734 -16.11 -19.75 4.85
C VAL A 734 -17.30 -20.12 3.97
N SER A 735 -18.35 -20.72 4.52
CA SER A 735 -19.54 -21.10 3.75
C SER A 735 -20.36 -19.88 3.32
N LYS A 736 -20.95 -19.96 2.14
CA LYS A 736 -21.86 -18.92 1.63
C LYS A 736 -22.98 -18.62 2.62
N LYS A 737 -23.57 -19.64 3.28
CA LYS A 737 -24.61 -19.47 4.30
C LYS A 737 -24.14 -18.60 5.46
N ALA A 738 -22.90 -18.80 5.95
CA ALA A 738 -22.35 -18.04 7.05
C ALA A 738 -22.10 -16.57 6.65
N VAL A 739 -21.48 -16.34 5.50
CA VAL A 739 -21.21 -14.96 5.07
C VAL A 739 -22.47 -14.19 4.70
N ASP A 740 -23.48 -14.82 4.14
CA ASP A 740 -24.77 -14.19 3.81
C ASP A 740 -25.52 -13.78 5.10
N TYR A 741 -25.34 -14.52 6.20
CA TYR A 741 -25.96 -14.19 7.49
C TYR A 741 -25.15 -13.16 8.29
N TRP A 742 -23.84 -13.41 8.49
CA TRP A 742 -22.97 -12.54 9.32
C TRP A 742 -22.52 -11.28 8.58
N GLN A 743 -22.29 -11.34 7.27
CA GLN A 743 -21.88 -10.28 6.36
C GLN A 743 -20.59 -9.56 6.81
N ASP A 744 -20.73 -8.50 7.56
CA ASP A 744 -19.68 -7.62 8.08
C ASP A 744 -19.71 -7.53 9.61
N ILE A 745 -18.61 -7.06 10.19
CA ILE A 745 -18.54 -6.77 11.62
C ILE A 745 -19.39 -5.53 11.91
N ASP A 746 -20.35 -5.64 12.83
CA ASP A 746 -21.17 -4.50 13.26
C ASP A 746 -20.40 -3.55 14.18
N LEU A 747 -19.50 -4.08 15.02
CA LEU A 747 -18.63 -3.30 15.91
C LEU A 747 -17.25 -3.95 16.01
N TYR A 748 -16.22 -3.23 15.53
CA TYR A 748 -14.83 -3.64 15.62
C TYR A 748 -14.07 -2.73 16.58
N ILE A 749 -13.31 -3.32 17.52
CA ILE A 749 -12.54 -2.57 18.53
C ILE A 749 -11.06 -2.93 18.40
N GLY A 750 -10.20 -1.91 18.33
CA GLY A 750 -8.77 -2.12 18.20
C GLY A 750 -7.94 -0.85 18.20
N GLY A 751 -6.63 -0.99 18.28
CA GLY A 751 -5.69 0.13 18.36
C GLY A 751 -5.61 0.95 17.09
N SER A 752 -5.42 2.26 17.24
CA SER A 752 -5.25 3.19 16.10
C SER A 752 -3.92 2.99 15.37
N GLU A 753 -2.92 2.36 15.98
CA GLU A 753 -1.62 2.02 15.40
C GLU A 753 -1.73 1.08 14.19
N HIS A 754 -2.85 0.38 14.06
CA HIS A 754 -3.11 -0.54 12.97
C HIS A 754 -3.73 0.12 11.72
N ALA A 755 -3.88 1.46 11.70
CA ALA A 755 -4.58 2.20 10.65
C ALA A 755 -4.04 1.94 9.24
N THR A 756 -2.72 2.04 9.05
CA THR A 756 -2.05 1.93 7.74
C THR A 756 -1.44 0.54 7.49
N GLY A 757 -1.42 -0.32 8.50
CA GLY A 757 -1.01 -1.71 8.40
C GLY A 757 -2.21 -2.64 8.27
N HIS A 758 -2.54 -3.37 9.35
CA HIS A 758 -3.59 -4.40 9.38
C HIS A 758 -4.93 -3.95 8.74
N LEU A 759 -5.46 -2.78 9.12
CA LEU A 759 -6.77 -2.33 8.64
C LEU A 759 -6.80 -2.07 7.14
N LEU A 760 -5.70 -1.55 6.58
CA LEU A 760 -5.61 -1.28 5.15
C LEU A 760 -5.53 -2.59 4.35
N TYR A 761 -4.72 -3.56 4.80
CA TYR A 761 -4.60 -4.86 4.15
C TYR A 761 -5.90 -5.68 4.30
N ALA A 762 -6.56 -5.66 5.45
CA ALA A 762 -7.85 -6.31 5.67
C ALA A 762 -8.92 -5.77 4.71
N ARG A 763 -8.99 -4.44 4.49
CA ARG A 763 -9.89 -3.82 3.52
C ARG A 763 -9.56 -4.22 2.09
N PHE A 764 -8.29 -4.29 1.73
CA PHE A 764 -7.87 -4.75 0.42
C PHE A 764 -8.28 -6.20 0.15
N TRP A 765 -7.99 -7.13 1.09
CA TRP A 765 -8.35 -8.54 0.95
C TRP A 765 -9.87 -8.73 0.87
N GLN A 766 -10.63 -7.98 1.67
CA GLN A 766 -12.09 -8.00 1.63
C GLN A 766 -12.63 -7.57 0.25
N LYS A 767 -12.12 -6.47 -0.32
CA LYS A 767 -12.51 -5.99 -1.65
C LYS A 767 -12.13 -6.99 -2.74
N PHE A 768 -10.97 -7.61 -2.64
CA PHE A 768 -10.54 -8.65 -3.58
C PHE A 768 -11.47 -9.87 -3.53
N LEU A 769 -11.75 -10.41 -2.35
CA LEU A 769 -12.65 -11.56 -2.19
C LEU A 769 -14.10 -11.22 -2.59
N PHE A 770 -14.53 -9.98 -2.40
CA PHE A 770 -15.79 -9.47 -2.91
C PHE A 770 -15.82 -9.47 -4.45
N ASP A 771 -14.77 -8.97 -5.11
CA ASP A 771 -14.66 -8.98 -6.58
C ASP A 771 -14.73 -10.40 -7.16
N LYS A 772 -14.15 -11.37 -6.46
CA LYS A 772 -14.17 -12.79 -6.84
C LYS A 772 -15.53 -13.46 -6.53
N GLY A 773 -16.46 -12.74 -5.90
CA GLY A 773 -17.81 -13.25 -5.58
C GLY A 773 -17.87 -14.16 -4.35
N HIS A 774 -16.80 -14.23 -3.55
CA HIS A 774 -16.75 -15.06 -2.34
C HIS A 774 -17.42 -14.40 -1.13
N LEU A 775 -17.49 -13.08 -1.10
CA LEU A 775 -18.04 -12.28 -0.01
C LEU A 775 -19.15 -11.36 -0.51
N PRO A 776 -20.20 -11.10 0.31
CA PRO A 776 -21.34 -10.28 -0.09
C PRO A 776 -21.13 -8.77 0.08
N VAL A 777 -20.09 -8.35 0.80
CA VAL A 777 -19.80 -6.95 1.13
C VAL A 777 -18.33 -6.60 0.83
N ASP A 778 -18.08 -5.36 0.42
CA ASP A 778 -16.75 -4.88 0.01
C ASP A 778 -15.95 -4.20 1.14
N GLU A 779 -16.55 -4.00 2.31
CA GLU A 779 -15.91 -3.54 3.54
C GLU A 779 -16.21 -4.52 4.67
N PHE A 780 -15.19 -4.89 5.45
CA PHE A 780 -15.32 -5.95 6.44
C PHE A 780 -15.96 -5.49 7.76
N SER A 781 -15.99 -4.19 8.04
CA SER A 781 -16.52 -3.64 9.28
C SER A 781 -17.27 -2.32 9.05
N LYS A 782 -18.49 -2.24 9.60
CA LYS A 782 -19.33 -1.03 9.56
C LYS A 782 -18.77 0.05 10.46
N LYS A 783 -18.52 -0.31 11.73
CA LYS A 783 -18.10 0.62 12.77
C LYS A 783 -16.82 0.16 13.42
N LEU A 784 -15.89 1.09 13.58
CA LEU A 784 -14.66 0.87 14.33
C LEU A 784 -14.55 1.88 15.47
N ILE A 785 -14.11 1.39 16.65
CA ILE A 785 -13.78 2.21 17.80
C ILE A 785 -12.31 1.95 18.16
N ASN A 786 -11.54 3.02 18.22
CA ASN A 786 -10.20 2.94 18.77
C ASN A 786 -10.28 3.19 20.29
N GLN A 787 -9.90 2.18 21.07
CA GLN A 787 -9.64 2.37 22.49
C GLN A 787 -8.39 3.22 22.70
N GLY A 788 -8.31 3.95 23.81
CA GLY A 788 -7.09 4.62 24.21
C GLY A 788 -5.96 3.62 24.49
N MET A 789 -4.76 4.13 24.70
CA MET A 789 -3.59 3.34 25.12
C MET A 789 -3.41 3.50 26.64
N ILE A 790 -3.22 2.36 27.33
CA ILE A 790 -2.77 2.41 28.73
C ILE A 790 -1.29 2.82 28.73
N LEU A 791 -0.99 3.83 29.53
CA LEU A 791 0.36 4.30 29.76
C LEU A 791 0.94 3.60 31.00
N GLY A 792 2.23 3.31 30.97
CA GLY A 792 3.03 2.83 32.08
C GLY A 792 4.22 3.74 32.30
N THR A 793 4.72 3.77 33.54
CA THR A 793 5.96 4.48 33.84
C THR A 793 7.14 3.56 33.54
N SER A 794 7.90 3.85 32.50
CA SER A 794 9.13 3.14 32.17
C SER A 794 10.27 3.58 33.08
N ALA A 795 11.24 2.69 33.29
CA ALA A 795 12.49 2.95 34.00
C ALA A 795 13.66 2.85 33.04
N PHE A 796 14.61 3.77 33.13
CA PHE A 796 15.79 3.83 32.27
C PHE A 796 17.09 3.76 33.07
N VAL A 797 17.99 2.88 32.60
CA VAL A 797 19.40 2.88 32.96
C VAL A 797 20.21 3.53 31.83
N TYR A 798 21.31 4.18 32.13
CA TYR A 798 22.07 5.00 31.19
C TYR A 798 23.46 4.43 30.98
N ARG A 799 23.67 3.86 29.79
CA ARG A 799 24.97 3.33 29.34
C ARG A 799 25.79 4.43 28.70
N VAL A 800 27.03 4.60 29.11
CA VAL A 800 27.98 5.54 28.46
C VAL A 800 28.32 5.00 27.05
N GLU A 801 28.17 5.83 26.03
CA GLU A 801 28.40 5.41 24.63
C GLU A 801 29.78 4.79 24.42
N GLY A 802 29.83 3.62 23.79
CA GLY A 802 31.05 2.91 23.47
C GLY A 802 31.73 2.16 24.64
N THR A 803 31.07 2.08 25.80
CA THR A 803 31.58 1.38 26.99
C THR A 803 30.54 0.41 27.56
N ASP A 804 30.93 -0.41 28.55
CA ASP A 804 30.03 -1.24 29.37
C ASP A 804 29.78 -0.63 30.75
N GLN A 805 29.90 0.70 30.87
CA GLN A 805 29.64 1.43 32.09
C GLN A 805 28.26 2.07 32.10
N PHE A 806 27.52 1.88 33.18
CA PHE A 806 26.21 2.48 33.46
C PHE A 806 26.32 3.53 34.54
N VAL A 807 25.82 4.74 34.30
CA VAL A 807 25.86 5.85 35.22
C VAL A 807 24.48 6.15 35.79
N SER A 808 24.37 6.40 37.11
CA SER A 808 23.13 6.85 37.75
C SER A 808 22.62 8.15 37.13
N LYS A 809 21.30 8.37 37.06
CA LYS A 809 20.65 9.52 36.45
C LYS A 809 21.26 10.87 36.87
N GLY A 810 21.58 11.07 38.13
CA GLY A 810 22.15 12.34 38.62
C GLY A 810 23.63 12.56 38.23
N LEU A 811 24.31 11.52 37.75
CA LEU A 811 25.75 11.55 37.39
C LEU A 811 25.98 11.64 35.85
N ILE A 812 24.95 11.74 35.05
CA ILE A 812 25.07 11.79 33.57
C ILE A 812 25.91 13.01 33.14
N GLY A 813 25.67 14.20 33.69
CA GLY A 813 26.39 15.43 33.34
C GLY A 813 26.36 15.69 31.81
N GLU A 814 27.56 15.95 31.22
CA GLU A 814 27.75 16.16 29.79
C GLU A 814 28.09 14.89 29.01
N GLN A 815 28.07 13.73 29.65
CA GLN A 815 28.42 12.45 28.99
C GLN A 815 27.34 12.06 27.99
N LYS A 816 27.75 11.54 26.83
CA LYS A 816 26.83 10.92 25.88
C LYS A 816 26.45 9.54 26.40
N VAL A 817 25.16 9.35 26.64
CA VAL A 817 24.62 8.11 27.19
C VAL A 817 23.51 7.55 26.31
N GLN A 818 23.43 6.24 26.26
CA GLN A 818 22.31 5.50 25.68
C GLN A 818 21.34 5.12 26.82
N ALA A 819 20.09 5.57 26.73
CA ALA A 819 19.03 5.16 27.64
C ALA A 819 18.55 3.75 27.26
N ILE A 820 18.55 2.83 28.21
CA ILE A 820 18.11 1.44 28.06
C ILE A 820 17.00 1.17 29.05
N HIS A 821 15.90 0.55 28.61
CA HIS A 821 14.79 0.19 29.51
C HIS A 821 15.22 -0.86 30.54
N ALA A 822 14.84 -0.64 31.78
CA ALA A 822 14.96 -1.61 32.86
C ALA A 822 13.57 -2.13 33.27
N ASP A 823 13.47 -3.38 33.70
CA ASP A 823 12.22 -3.95 34.19
C ASP A 823 11.77 -3.18 35.44
N VAL A 824 10.55 -2.64 35.41
CA VAL A 824 10.02 -1.83 36.50
C VAL A 824 9.87 -2.61 37.82
N SER A 825 9.81 -3.94 37.74
CA SER A 825 9.81 -4.80 38.93
C SER A 825 11.13 -4.80 39.73
N LEU A 826 12.23 -4.39 39.07
CA LEU A 826 13.57 -4.26 39.66
C LEU A 826 13.82 -2.87 40.25
N VAL A 827 12.81 -1.98 40.22
CA VAL A 827 12.95 -0.59 40.65
C VAL A 827 11.97 -0.29 41.78
N ASN A 828 12.47 0.13 42.93
CA ASN A 828 11.63 0.44 44.05
C ASN A 828 10.91 1.81 43.94
N SER A 829 10.08 2.14 44.93
CA SER A 829 9.30 3.39 44.96
C SER A 829 10.15 4.67 45.07
N SER A 830 11.43 4.55 45.36
CA SER A 830 12.41 5.65 45.44
C SER A 830 13.29 5.74 44.19
N ASP A 831 12.89 5.11 43.10
CA ASP A 831 13.60 5.05 41.80
C ASP A 831 14.98 4.38 41.84
N GLU A 832 15.24 3.58 42.90
CA GLU A 832 16.49 2.83 43.07
C GLU A 832 16.39 1.47 42.38
N LEU A 833 17.39 1.16 41.54
CA LEU A 833 17.49 -0.09 40.79
C LEU A 833 18.12 -1.19 41.65
N ASP A 834 17.54 -2.39 41.62
CA ASP A 834 18.23 -3.61 42.00
C ASP A 834 19.27 -3.98 40.92
N VAL A 835 20.51 -3.53 41.08
CA VAL A 835 21.60 -3.71 40.12
C VAL A 835 21.92 -5.19 39.88
N GLU A 836 21.91 -6.01 40.97
CA GLU A 836 22.17 -7.44 40.80
C GLU A 836 21.02 -8.16 40.10
N GLY A 837 19.78 -7.78 40.43
CA GLY A 837 18.60 -8.26 39.68
C GLY A 837 18.66 -7.88 38.21
N PHE A 838 19.10 -6.66 37.89
CA PHE A 838 19.26 -6.22 36.50
C PHE A 838 20.33 -7.02 35.77
N LYS A 839 21.50 -7.23 36.34
CA LYS A 839 22.59 -8.03 35.74
C LYS A 839 22.20 -9.49 35.51
N ASN A 840 21.45 -10.07 36.43
CA ASN A 840 21.01 -11.47 36.37
C ASN A 840 19.73 -11.66 35.57
N HIS A 841 19.11 -10.59 35.06
CA HIS A 841 17.90 -10.70 34.27
C HIS A 841 18.18 -11.43 32.93
N PRO A 842 17.37 -12.43 32.52
CA PRO A 842 17.63 -13.27 31.34
C PRO A 842 17.90 -12.54 30.04
N LEU A 843 17.39 -11.32 29.92
CA LEU A 843 17.53 -10.48 28.72
C LEU A 843 18.73 -9.53 28.78
N ASN A 844 19.42 -9.43 29.91
CA ASN A 844 20.56 -8.56 30.12
C ASN A 844 21.90 -9.31 30.16
N LYS A 845 21.98 -10.48 29.50
CA LYS A 845 23.17 -11.34 29.50
C LYS A 845 24.43 -10.61 29.03
N ASP A 846 24.28 -9.63 28.15
CA ASP A 846 25.37 -8.82 27.64
C ASP A 846 25.91 -7.81 28.68
N PHE A 847 25.21 -7.62 29.81
CA PHE A 847 25.52 -6.64 30.84
C PHE A 847 25.88 -7.27 32.18
N VAL A 848 26.14 -8.57 32.24
CA VAL A 848 26.50 -9.29 33.47
C VAL A 848 27.77 -8.71 34.11
N ASP A 849 28.75 -8.37 33.28
CA ASP A 849 30.03 -7.81 33.73
C ASP A 849 30.04 -6.26 33.70
N ALA A 850 28.93 -5.58 33.43
CA ALA A 850 28.85 -4.15 33.34
C ALA A 850 29.16 -3.46 34.67
N GLU A 851 29.85 -2.33 34.62
CA GLU A 851 30.16 -1.48 35.76
C GLU A 851 29.01 -0.46 36.02
N PHE A 852 28.56 -0.36 37.29
CA PHE A 852 27.52 0.58 37.68
C PHE A 852 28.09 1.67 38.56
N VAL A 853 28.08 2.92 38.10
CA VAL A 853 28.50 4.11 38.87
C VAL A 853 27.30 4.59 39.68
N LEU A 854 27.43 4.44 40.99
CA LEU A 854 26.37 4.72 41.93
C LEU A 854 26.42 6.17 42.46
N GLU A 855 25.27 6.73 42.73
CA GLU A 855 25.07 8.02 43.36
C GLU A 855 24.73 7.78 44.85
N GLU A 856 25.61 8.23 45.76
CA GLU A 856 25.47 7.99 47.22
C GLU A 856 25.24 6.51 47.57
N GLY A 857 25.86 5.59 46.84
CA GLY A 857 25.75 4.13 47.04
C GLY A 857 24.51 3.49 46.44
N LYS A 858 23.73 4.20 45.64
CA LYS A 858 22.49 3.75 45.00
C LYS A 858 22.56 4.04 43.49
N TYR A 859 21.88 3.22 42.69
CA TYR A 859 21.68 3.50 41.30
C TYR A 859 20.27 4.03 41.06
N LEU A 860 20.13 5.31 40.69
CA LEU A 860 18.85 5.96 40.45
C LEU A 860 18.55 5.92 38.95
N VAL A 861 17.36 5.42 38.58
CA VAL A 861 16.85 5.33 37.20
C VAL A 861 16.16 6.63 36.78
N GLY A 862 16.08 6.85 35.45
CA GLY A 862 15.13 7.80 34.87
C GLY A 862 13.72 7.23 34.80
N ARG A 863 12.71 8.11 34.84
CA ARG A 863 11.31 7.71 34.64
C ARG A 863 10.70 8.52 33.53
N GLU A 864 9.97 7.84 32.61
CA GLU A 864 9.14 8.46 31.60
C GLU A 864 7.80 7.73 31.50
N VAL A 865 6.75 8.49 31.20
CA VAL A 865 5.42 7.92 30.94
C VAL A 865 5.33 7.57 29.47
N GLU A 866 5.16 6.31 29.17
CA GLU A 866 5.13 5.79 27.82
C GLU A 866 3.96 4.81 27.62
N LYS A 867 3.67 4.42 26.37
CA LYS A 867 2.76 3.30 26.07
C LYS A 867 3.22 2.06 26.85
N MET A 868 2.30 1.42 27.56
CA MET A 868 2.58 0.16 28.23
C MET A 868 2.86 -0.94 27.21
N SER A 869 4.03 -1.53 27.28
CA SER A 869 4.41 -2.65 26.40
C SER A 869 5.48 -3.53 27.06
N LYS A 870 5.51 -4.81 26.65
CA LYS A 870 6.51 -5.77 27.15
C LYS A 870 7.94 -5.41 26.72
N SER A 871 8.11 -4.82 25.53
CA SER A 871 9.42 -4.38 25.05
C SER A 871 10.01 -3.23 25.87
N LYS A 872 9.17 -2.51 26.62
CA LYS A 872 9.55 -1.40 27.50
C LYS A 872 9.63 -1.80 28.98
N TYR A 873 9.33 -3.05 29.30
CA TYR A 873 9.35 -3.61 30.66
C TYR A 873 8.57 -2.80 31.70
N ASN A 874 7.48 -2.13 31.25
CA ASN A 874 6.63 -1.27 32.08
C ASN A 874 5.22 -1.82 32.27
N VAL A 875 5.06 -3.15 32.22
CA VAL A 875 3.77 -3.82 32.21
C VAL A 875 3.29 -4.22 33.60
N VAL A 876 1.95 -4.20 33.79
CA VAL A 876 1.27 -4.72 34.96
C VAL A 876 0.53 -6.00 34.58
N ASN A 877 0.69 -7.07 35.36
CA ASN A 877 0.05 -8.35 35.15
C ASN A 877 -1.42 -8.33 35.59
N PRO A 878 -2.39 -8.66 34.74
CA PRO A 878 -3.81 -8.69 35.10
C PRO A 878 -4.13 -9.76 36.17
N ASP A 879 -3.35 -10.85 36.24
CA ASP A 879 -3.54 -11.90 37.25
C ASP A 879 -3.45 -11.33 38.69
N THR A 880 -2.46 -10.46 38.94
CA THR A 880 -2.27 -9.82 40.22
C THR A 880 -3.50 -9.00 40.62
N ILE A 881 -4.02 -8.19 39.69
CA ILE A 881 -5.22 -7.39 39.94
C ILE A 881 -6.44 -8.27 40.23
N CYS A 882 -6.62 -9.35 39.44
CA CYS A 882 -7.74 -10.28 39.63
C CYS A 882 -7.66 -11.00 40.99
N GLU A 883 -6.43 -11.34 41.46
CA GLU A 883 -6.24 -12.02 42.74
C GLU A 883 -6.49 -11.10 43.95
N GLU A 884 -6.05 -9.85 43.85
CA GLU A 884 -6.18 -8.90 44.95
C GLU A 884 -7.57 -8.24 45.03
N TYR A 885 -8.16 -7.94 43.87
CA TYR A 885 -9.37 -7.09 43.82
C TYR A 885 -10.55 -7.76 43.07
N GLY A 886 -10.35 -8.88 42.41
CA GLY A 886 -11.35 -9.56 41.59
C GLY A 886 -11.38 -9.11 40.13
N ALA A 887 -11.89 -9.97 39.23
CA ALA A 887 -12.01 -9.69 37.83
C ALA A 887 -13.01 -8.56 37.52
N ASP A 888 -14.10 -8.46 38.30
CA ASP A 888 -15.07 -7.38 38.14
C ASP A 888 -14.49 -6.00 38.44
N SER A 889 -13.55 -5.91 39.38
CA SER A 889 -12.84 -4.66 39.67
C SER A 889 -11.90 -4.26 38.53
N LEU A 890 -11.23 -5.22 37.88
CA LEU A 890 -10.42 -4.97 36.69
C LEU A 890 -11.28 -4.51 35.51
N ARG A 891 -12.52 -5.02 35.43
CA ARG A 891 -13.47 -4.70 34.34
C ARG A 891 -14.13 -3.33 34.46
N LEU A 892 -14.19 -2.74 35.67
CA LEU A 892 -14.64 -1.37 35.91
C LEU A 892 -13.58 -0.33 35.62
#